data_68c905aa5d0a3df811048fcdf8723269
#
_entry.id   68c905aa5d0a3df811048fcdf8723269
#
_cell.length_a   1.000
_cell.length_b   1.000
_cell.length_c   1.000
_cell.angle_alpha   90.00
_cell.angle_beta   90.00
_cell.angle_gamma   90.00
#
_symmetry.space_group_name_H-M   'P 1'
#
loop_
_entity.id
_entity.type
_entity.pdbx_description
1 polymer ?
#
loop_
_entity_poly.entity_id
_entity_poly.type
_entity_poly.pdbx_seq_one_letter_code
_entity_poly.pdbx_strand_id
1 'polypeptide(L)'
;MYKYRNFLLTTVLSLGFISTAIHAEDTTSGTVEANVINQAGNVISGASISIKNEATGQSRSSVSDSDGDVRFALLAQGTYKITASADGYNTLTDNIRVRVGDSSVNIVLESLTMDIEDVVVVAGAIEGIDFNNTTTGLTVDVDELMTTTPLNRGLTDIILLAPGTSQGDAAFGNLASINGSSVAENVYLINGLDTTNFRNFTGSSTVPFEFYETVEVKTGGYAAEFGKAIGGVTNAVTKSGSNEWKFGGNFYYYPDGLYGDKPDTYTSLNRYDERDYKNYNVYASGPIVKDKAFFYVLASPTKNETKDGGVSGNHYTANLDEDFYAAKLDYYVTDRIHLEYTYFTDESTTTELRRDMNTSTGAVTEAVTGTTLYQSGGDNEIFKASFVVTEDFTIAAMVGTNEYDRTTAGTGDAYTFAWWPYPTNSEGLASTLVPSSGADEREVFKIDADYYWGDHHFRFGYEEAELTASSFSNYSGANAKSSGYTTDEAACGGIYYRGYDDDGNGTIEAGERLRLRVYCAGGTFLTKQEALYFQDSWDVNDRLNLNIGVRRSSYDNQNAAGESFILVEDQDAMRLGATYDVFGDGNSKLYASFGEYYLPVAANTNIRMSGKEYFTQQYCEWDGTVNNADEFIPGFDPSTCETKSYYSDGSIPDARGLKDANIEPMYSEETILGFATTLNSGMLEGWDFNAYYTERELASTIEDVLIDQAFAPGEVHQYVLTNPGTDMYVYVDDLEEFRSISAADLNYPKPIREYEALTFEVSRAWDGDWMANISYTNSDTMGNYEGTVKSDNGQDDAGITQDFDFPEFTEGSYGRLPNHRKHNFKLFGAKSLGNGLIAGVSMSALSPRYYGCIGNHPISTEVYDDSSWYCDGELTPRGSQAQSNWVINVDYMLSYKVPVSVGDLTLKLDVFNVLDMDSVTDIVESGELGGIVGNANPDYLRPSNYQLGRRARISATYRF
;
A
#
# COMPACT_ATOMS: atom_id res chain seq x y z
N MET A 1 21.21 -1.51 11.87
CA MET A 1 21.60 -0.41 12.80
C MET A 1 23.08 -0.42 13.22
N TYR A 2 23.68 -1.51 13.67
CA TYR A 2 25.09 -1.56 14.09
C TYR A 2 26.08 -1.18 12.98
N LYS A 3 25.83 -1.53 11.74
CA LYS A 3 26.68 -1.28 10.55
C LYS A 3 26.70 0.20 10.16
N TYR A 4 25.55 0.85 10.17
CA TYR A 4 25.39 2.28 9.84
C TYR A 4 25.66 3.22 11.01
N ARG A 5 25.49 2.78 12.25
CA ARG A 5 25.86 3.57 13.45
C ARG A 5 27.36 3.91 13.48
N ASN A 6 28.21 2.98 13.02
CA ASN A 6 29.65 3.22 12.91
C ASN A 6 29.99 4.06 11.65
N PHE A 7 29.18 3.93 10.58
CA PHE A 7 29.33 4.73 9.38
C PHE A 7 28.93 6.19 9.61
N LEU A 8 27.80 6.45 10.28
CA LEU A 8 27.38 7.82 10.65
C LEU A 8 28.43 8.54 11.54
N LEU A 9 28.99 7.86 12.54
CA LEU A 9 30.02 8.45 13.41
C LEU A 9 31.32 8.74 12.65
N THR A 10 31.68 7.93 11.65
CA THR A 10 32.87 8.13 10.81
C THR A 10 32.61 9.17 9.73
N THR A 11 31.40 9.22 9.15
CA THR A 11 31.05 10.14 8.06
C THR A 11 30.85 11.57 8.57
N VAL A 12 30.22 11.75 9.74
CA VAL A 12 30.08 13.08 10.38
C VAL A 12 31.44 13.65 10.80
N LEU A 13 32.42 12.79 11.12
CA LEU A 13 33.78 13.20 11.42
C LEU A 13 34.68 13.41 10.17
N SER A 14 34.31 12.85 9.01
CA SER A 14 35.07 12.98 7.75
C SER A 14 34.52 14.03 6.78
N LEU A 15 33.32 14.57 6.99
CA LEU A 15 32.73 15.67 6.21
C LEU A 15 33.40 17.04 6.43
N GLY A 16 34.50 17.08 7.18
CA GLY A 16 35.27 18.29 7.42
C GLY A 16 36.10 18.82 6.25
N PHE A 17 36.29 18.10 5.15
CA PHE A 17 37.17 18.55 4.04
C PHE A 17 36.86 17.87 2.70
N ILE A 18 35.72 18.13 2.07
CA ILE A 18 35.61 18.00 0.61
C ILE A 18 34.64 19.10 0.13
N SER A 19 35.22 20.14 -0.47
CA SER A 19 34.50 21.21 -1.15
C SER A 19 34.14 20.80 -2.58
N THR A 20 33.12 20.00 -2.75
CA THR A 20 32.36 19.90 -4.01
C THR A 20 30.90 19.78 -3.64
N ALA A 21 30.14 20.74 -4.09
CA ALA A 21 28.72 20.96 -3.72
C ALA A 21 27.81 19.79 -4.12
N ILE A 22 27.01 19.31 -3.18
CA ILE A 22 25.93 18.34 -3.36
C ILE A 22 24.74 18.77 -2.47
N HIS A 23 23.47 18.55 -2.83
CA HIS A 23 22.32 19.37 -2.42
C HIS A 23 20.99 18.60 -2.21
N ALA A 24 19.98 18.97 -1.31
CA ALA A 24 18.79 18.16 -0.95
C ALA A 24 17.48 18.84 -0.49
N GLU A 25 16.31 18.44 -1.01
CA GLU A 25 15.02 18.64 -0.35
C GLU A 25 14.51 17.34 0.31
N ASP A 26 13.63 17.50 1.29
CA ASP A 26 13.19 16.46 2.20
C ASP A 26 11.70 16.16 2.04
N THR A 27 11.31 14.88 1.89
CA THR A 27 9.91 14.42 1.75
C THR A 27 9.01 14.70 2.96
N THR A 28 9.54 15.30 4.05
CA THR A 28 8.82 15.55 5.31
C THR A 28 8.77 17.00 5.72
N SER A 29 9.48 17.87 5.02
CA SER A 29 9.52 19.33 5.27
C SER A 29 8.90 20.12 4.12
N GLY A 30 8.76 21.41 4.31
CA GLY A 30 8.30 22.34 3.28
C GLY A 30 9.30 23.45 3.00
N THR A 31 9.20 24.04 1.83
CA THR A 31 9.90 25.27 1.43
C THR A 31 8.90 26.40 1.25
N VAL A 32 9.25 27.58 1.70
CA VAL A 32 8.51 28.82 1.42
C VAL A 32 9.34 29.68 0.49
N GLU A 33 8.82 29.93 -0.69
CA GLU A 33 9.33 30.89 -1.67
C GLU A 33 8.45 32.14 -1.65
N ALA A 34 9.02 33.27 -1.35
CA ALA A 34 8.27 34.50 -1.24
C ALA A 34 8.83 35.58 -2.18
N ASN A 35 7.97 36.19 -3.00
CA ASN A 35 8.32 37.33 -3.83
C ASN A 35 7.82 38.61 -3.17
N VAL A 36 8.71 39.57 -2.91
CA VAL A 36 8.40 40.82 -2.24
C VAL A 36 8.17 41.93 -3.24
N ILE A 37 6.94 42.39 -3.32
CA ILE A 37 6.49 43.43 -4.26
C ILE A 37 5.81 44.60 -3.55
N ASN A 38 5.67 45.72 -4.23
CA ASN A 38 4.82 46.79 -3.76
C ASN A 38 3.40 46.72 -4.38
N GLN A 39 2.48 47.59 -3.93
CA GLN A 39 1.08 47.63 -4.44
C GLN A 39 0.94 47.89 -5.93
N ALA A 40 2.00 48.35 -6.62
CA ALA A 40 2.05 48.53 -8.07
C ALA A 40 2.61 47.32 -8.81
N GLY A 41 2.97 46.22 -8.10
CA GLY A 41 3.55 45.02 -8.66
C GLY A 41 5.07 45.15 -8.96
N ASN A 42 5.75 46.21 -8.50
CA ASN A 42 7.20 46.30 -8.65
C ASN A 42 7.94 45.57 -7.53
N VAL A 43 8.98 44.85 -7.87
CA VAL A 43 9.84 44.11 -6.96
C VAL A 43 10.53 45.02 -5.92
N ILE A 44 10.70 44.54 -4.70
CA ILE A 44 11.41 45.22 -3.63
C ILE A 44 12.65 44.38 -3.25
N SER A 45 13.79 44.80 -3.74
CA SER A 45 15.07 44.22 -3.38
C SER A 45 15.56 44.74 -2.02
N GLY A 46 16.20 43.87 -1.23
CA GLY A 46 16.76 44.23 0.06
C GLY A 46 15.75 44.34 1.21
N ALA A 47 14.54 43.84 1.02
CA ALA A 47 13.57 43.67 2.10
C ALA A 47 14.05 42.63 3.09
N SER A 48 13.92 42.90 4.39
CA SER A 48 14.20 41.93 5.45
C SER A 48 12.97 41.09 5.76
N ILE A 49 13.03 39.79 5.56
CA ILE A 49 11.95 38.86 5.85
C ILE A 49 12.41 37.95 6.98
N SER A 50 11.54 37.73 7.97
CA SER A 50 11.72 36.73 9.02
C SER A 50 10.51 35.82 9.08
N ILE A 51 10.76 34.52 9.26
CA ILE A 51 9.76 33.48 9.42
C ILE A 51 9.97 32.80 10.77
N LYS A 52 8.90 32.63 11.55
CA LYS A 52 8.96 32.03 12.88
C LYS A 52 7.86 31.00 13.05
N ASN A 53 8.24 29.75 13.34
CA ASN A 53 7.30 28.70 13.68
C ASN A 53 6.62 29.04 15.03
N GLU A 54 5.30 29.13 15.04
CA GLU A 54 4.54 29.51 16.24
C GLU A 54 4.56 28.42 17.31
N ALA A 55 4.62 27.16 16.91
CA ALA A 55 4.61 26.01 17.82
C ALA A 55 5.98 25.78 18.49
N THR A 56 7.07 25.84 17.72
CA THR A 56 8.42 25.52 18.21
C THR A 56 9.24 26.76 18.60
N GLY A 57 8.85 27.94 18.08
CA GLY A 57 9.59 29.17 18.29
C GLY A 57 10.84 29.33 17.41
N GLN A 58 11.14 28.33 16.54
CA GLN A 58 12.25 28.40 15.59
C GLN A 58 12.05 29.58 14.64
N SER A 59 13.11 30.35 14.39
CA SER A 59 13.04 31.55 13.57
C SER A 59 14.24 31.67 12.64
N ARG A 60 13.95 31.96 11.37
CA ARG A 60 14.97 32.24 10.35
C ARG A 60 14.70 33.59 9.73
N SER A 61 15.75 34.22 9.18
CA SER A 61 15.63 35.50 8.49
C SER A 61 16.51 35.51 7.25
N SER A 62 16.02 36.14 6.20
CA SER A 62 16.71 36.32 4.94
C SER A 62 16.38 37.72 4.37
N VAL A 63 16.99 38.06 3.26
CA VAL A 63 16.82 39.34 2.58
C VAL A 63 16.47 39.08 1.13
N SER A 64 15.44 39.76 0.59
CA SER A 64 15.05 39.62 -0.80
C SER A 64 16.17 40.06 -1.74
N ASP A 65 16.37 39.29 -2.81
CA ASP A 65 17.40 39.52 -3.83
C ASP A 65 17.02 40.64 -4.83
N SER A 66 17.69 40.71 -6.01
CA SER A 66 17.43 41.74 -7.03
C SER A 66 16.05 41.60 -7.68
N ASP A 67 15.48 40.40 -7.70
CA ASP A 67 14.18 40.07 -8.30
C ASP A 67 13.05 40.03 -7.26
N GLY A 68 13.38 40.39 -6.00
CA GLY A 68 12.45 40.46 -4.90
C GLY A 68 12.25 39.11 -4.19
N ASP A 69 12.97 38.08 -4.59
CA ASP A 69 12.76 36.72 -4.11
C ASP A 69 13.48 36.44 -2.79
N VAL A 70 12.85 35.64 -1.96
CA VAL A 70 13.42 35.12 -0.72
C VAL A 70 12.92 33.70 -0.48
N ARG A 71 13.79 32.83 0.01
CA ARG A 71 13.49 31.42 0.23
C ARG A 71 13.83 30.97 1.65
N PHE A 72 13.01 30.05 2.15
CA PHE A 72 13.23 29.34 3.42
C PHE A 72 12.96 27.86 3.20
N ALA A 73 13.99 27.07 2.99
CA ALA A 73 13.91 25.63 2.75
C ALA A 73 13.96 24.81 4.05
N LEU A 74 13.58 23.51 3.99
CA LEU A 74 13.58 22.55 5.12
C LEU A 74 12.86 23.10 6.36
N LEU A 75 11.69 23.65 6.18
CA LEU A 75 10.81 24.06 7.27
C LEU A 75 10.00 22.88 7.77
N ALA A 76 9.98 22.66 9.08
CA ALA A 76 9.02 21.73 9.68
C ALA A 76 7.59 22.18 9.38
N GLN A 77 6.68 21.23 9.19
CA GLN A 77 5.27 21.56 8.98
C GLN A 77 4.69 22.36 10.15
N GLY A 78 3.74 23.23 9.86
CA GLY A 78 3.05 24.01 10.88
C GLY A 78 2.74 25.45 10.46
N THR A 79 2.22 26.24 11.39
CA THR A 79 1.93 27.66 11.17
C THR A 79 3.15 28.50 11.51
N TYR A 80 3.52 29.35 10.56
CA TYR A 80 4.63 30.29 10.71
C TYR A 80 4.13 31.72 10.64
N LYS A 81 4.65 32.53 11.53
CA LYS A 81 4.51 33.97 11.46
C LYS A 81 5.57 34.54 10.55
N ILE A 82 5.18 35.14 9.43
CA ILE A 82 6.07 35.86 8.51
C ILE A 82 6.04 37.34 8.82
N THR A 83 7.19 37.99 8.84
CA THR A 83 7.32 39.43 9.01
C THR A 83 8.25 39.96 7.94
N ALA A 84 7.78 40.94 7.15
CA ALA A 84 8.53 41.56 6.06
C ALA A 84 8.64 43.06 6.29
N SER A 85 9.81 43.64 6.10
CA SER A 85 10.09 45.08 6.25
C SER A 85 11.08 45.59 5.23
N ALA A 86 10.83 46.79 4.70
CA ALA A 86 11.75 47.44 3.78
C ALA A 86 11.71 48.96 4.02
N ASP A 87 12.82 49.67 3.67
CA ASP A 87 12.89 51.13 3.83
C ASP A 87 11.86 51.85 2.95
N GLY A 88 11.01 52.66 3.56
CA GLY A 88 9.96 53.39 2.87
C GLY A 88 8.61 52.68 2.79
N TYR A 89 8.49 51.50 3.43
CA TYR A 89 7.27 50.67 3.45
C TYR A 89 6.84 50.36 4.87
N ASN A 90 5.53 50.09 5.04
CA ASN A 90 4.97 49.57 6.28
C ASN A 90 5.44 48.13 6.50
N THR A 91 5.73 47.76 7.76
CA THR A 91 6.03 46.37 8.09
C THR A 91 4.76 45.54 7.97
N LEU A 92 4.82 44.46 7.14
CA LEU A 92 3.77 43.46 7.06
C LEU A 92 4.06 42.33 8.05
N THR A 93 3.03 41.85 8.71
CA THR A 93 3.08 40.64 9.53
C THR A 93 1.85 39.81 9.25
N ASP A 94 2.05 38.52 8.87
CA ASP A 94 0.99 37.57 8.54
C ASP A 94 1.36 36.17 9.01
N ASN A 95 0.44 35.23 8.90
CA ASN A 95 0.66 33.82 9.18
C ASN A 95 0.57 33.01 7.88
N ILE A 96 1.52 32.11 7.69
CA ILE A 96 1.53 31.15 6.59
C ILE A 96 1.54 29.74 7.16
N ARG A 97 0.80 28.83 6.55
CA ARG A 97 0.85 27.40 6.86
C ARG A 97 1.82 26.72 5.93
N VAL A 98 2.84 26.10 6.49
CA VAL A 98 3.83 25.27 5.78
C VAL A 98 3.38 23.83 5.84
N ARG A 99 3.27 23.19 4.65
CA ARG A 99 3.01 21.78 4.44
C ARG A 99 4.26 21.12 3.80
N VAL A 100 4.19 19.86 3.48
CA VAL A 100 5.24 19.18 2.66
C VAL A 100 5.22 19.77 1.25
N GLY A 101 6.41 19.95 0.68
CA GLY A 101 6.61 20.55 -0.65
C GLY A 101 6.77 22.06 -0.64
N ASP A 102 6.78 22.65 -1.83
CA ASP A 102 7.03 24.06 -2.02
C ASP A 102 5.75 24.88 -1.92
N SER A 103 5.84 26.04 -1.29
CA SER A 103 4.75 27.01 -1.15
C SER A 103 5.22 28.37 -1.63
N SER A 104 4.58 28.93 -2.66
CA SER A 104 4.89 30.27 -3.20
C SER A 104 3.96 31.33 -2.59
N VAL A 105 4.50 32.46 -2.14
CA VAL A 105 3.76 33.53 -1.48
C VAL A 105 4.17 34.92 -2.02
N ASN A 106 3.22 35.74 -2.42
CA ASN A 106 3.46 37.12 -2.76
C ASN A 106 3.32 38.02 -1.52
N ILE A 107 4.41 38.70 -1.11
CA ILE A 107 4.45 39.65 0.00
C ILE A 107 4.28 41.06 -0.55
N VAL A 108 3.10 41.64 -0.40
CA VAL A 108 2.81 42.98 -0.89
C VAL A 108 3.04 44.01 0.21
N LEU A 109 4.09 44.83 0.10
CA LEU A 109 4.38 45.88 1.04
C LEU A 109 3.73 47.22 0.63
N GLU A 110 3.05 47.87 1.56
CA GLU A 110 2.45 49.20 1.37
C GLU A 110 3.46 50.30 1.62
N SER A 111 3.50 51.32 0.74
CA SER A 111 4.37 52.50 0.92
C SER A 111 3.94 53.31 2.13
N LEU A 112 4.92 53.82 2.90
CA LEU A 112 4.65 54.74 4.02
C LEU A 112 3.98 56.00 3.50
N THR A 113 2.65 56.10 3.67
CA THR A 113 1.91 57.36 3.49
C THR A 113 1.78 58.03 4.87
N MET A 114 1.97 59.38 4.92
CA MET A 114 1.85 60.15 6.16
C MET A 114 0.39 60.34 6.61
N ASP A 115 -0.39 59.24 6.75
CA ASP A 115 -1.68 59.32 7.43
C ASP A 115 -1.83 58.08 8.31
N ILE A 116 -2.00 58.36 9.62
CA ILE A 116 -1.99 57.36 10.69
C ILE A 116 -3.42 56.83 10.84
N GLU A 117 -3.67 55.63 10.39
CA GLU A 117 -4.60 54.71 11.02
C GLU A 117 -3.98 53.32 10.94
N ASP A 118 -3.86 52.63 12.09
CA ASP A 118 -3.44 51.21 12.14
C ASP A 118 -4.43 50.36 11.34
N VAL A 119 -4.17 50.17 10.07
CA VAL A 119 -4.88 49.19 9.24
C VAL A 119 -4.17 47.88 9.44
N VAL A 120 -4.71 47.02 10.28
CA VAL A 120 -4.40 45.59 10.26
C VAL A 120 -5.02 45.05 8.98
N VAL A 121 -4.24 44.98 7.92
CA VAL A 121 -4.62 44.24 6.73
C VAL A 121 -4.51 42.79 7.09
N VAL A 122 -5.62 42.15 7.34
CA VAL A 122 -5.70 40.69 7.38
C VAL A 122 -5.63 40.25 5.89
N ALA A 123 -4.45 40.11 5.35
CA ALA A 123 -4.26 39.36 4.13
C ALA A 123 -4.58 37.91 4.49
N GLY A 124 -5.67 37.36 3.98
CA GLY A 124 -5.92 35.94 4.06
C GLY A 124 -4.75 35.25 3.42
N ALA A 125 -4.24 34.20 4.04
CA ALA A 125 -3.21 33.36 3.44
C ALA A 125 -3.72 32.95 2.06
N ILE A 126 -3.14 33.48 1.01
CA ILE A 126 -3.45 33.06 -0.35
C ILE A 126 -2.71 31.73 -0.53
N GLU A 127 -3.39 30.63 -0.25
CA GLU A 127 -2.98 29.36 -0.77
C GLU A 127 -3.17 29.45 -2.29
N GLY A 128 -2.12 29.85 -3.01
CA GLY A 128 -2.08 29.81 -4.47
C GLY A 128 -1.94 28.38 -4.93
N ILE A 129 -2.28 28.12 -6.19
CA ILE A 129 -1.95 26.87 -6.86
C ILE A 129 -0.42 26.71 -6.79
N ASP A 130 0.06 25.56 -6.30
CA ASP A 130 1.46 25.20 -6.43
C ASP A 130 1.80 25.12 -7.93
N PHE A 131 2.49 26.15 -8.43
CA PHE A 131 2.65 26.38 -9.85
C PHE A 131 3.62 25.36 -10.45
N ASN A 132 4.68 25.01 -9.72
CA ASN A 132 5.79 24.20 -10.22
C ASN A 132 5.50 22.70 -10.17
N ASN A 133 4.40 22.29 -9.58
CA ASN A 133 4.05 20.88 -9.38
C ASN A 133 3.14 20.35 -10.50
N THR A 134 3.48 19.18 -11.06
CA THR A 134 2.66 18.44 -12.04
C THR A 134 2.01 17.19 -11.45
N THR A 135 2.21 16.93 -10.17
CA THR A 135 1.66 15.75 -9.46
C THR A 135 0.15 15.87 -9.27
N THR A 136 -0.56 14.79 -9.52
CA THR A 136 -1.99 14.66 -9.19
C THR A 136 -2.18 13.90 -7.89
N GLY A 137 -3.26 14.17 -7.15
CA GLY A 137 -3.55 13.46 -5.92
C GLY A 137 -4.27 14.29 -4.87
N LEU A 138 -4.01 13.99 -3.58
CA LEU A 138 -4.67 14.64 -2.45
C LEU A 138 -3.69 14.78 -1.28
N THR A 139 -3.58 15.98 -0.71
CA THR A 139 -2.87 16.22 0.55
C THR A 139 -3.87 16.64 1.62
N VAL A 140 -3.82 16.02 2.78
CA VAL A 140 -4.73 16.29 3.90
C VAL A 140 -3.97 16.50 5.21
N ASP A 141 -4.47 17.49 5.99
CA ASP A 141 -4.18 17.60 7.41
C ASP A 141 -5.08 16.63 8.18
N VAL A 142 -4.45 15.73 8.94
CA VAL A 142 -5.19 14.64 9.58
C VAL A 142 -6.08 15.13 10.73
N ASP A 143 -5.65 16.11 11.51
CA ASP A 143 -6.45 16.68 12.60
C ASP A 143 -7.70 17.42 12.05
N GLU A 144 -7.55 18.14 10.94
CA GLU A 144 -8.67 18.79 10.26
C GLU A 144 -9.64 17.75 9.71
N LEU A 145 -9.11 16.74 9.01
CA LEU A 145 -9.91 15.66 8.44
C LEU A 145 -10.70 14.89 9.49
N MET A 146 -10.08 14.57 10.64
CA MET A 146 -10.73 13.90 11.76
C MET A 146 -11.90 14.70 12.36
N THR A 147 -11.84 16.02 12.31
CA THR A 147 -12.88 16.89 12.87
C THR A 147 -13.99 17.23 11.90
N THR A 148 -13.74 17.14 10.60
CA THR A 148 -14.64 17.58 9.53
C THR A 148 -15.27 16.43 8.74
N THR A 149 -14.63 15.26 8.68
CA THR A 149 -15.05 14.18 7.76
C THR A 149 -15.35 12.90 8.52
N PRO A 150 -16.48 12.20 8.22
CA PRO A 150 -16.71 10.84 8.69
C PRO A 150 -15.76 9.90 7.93
N LEU A 151 -14.82 9.30 8.64
CA LEU A 151 -13.82 8.41 8.06
C LEU A 151 -13.48 7.28 9.03
N ASN A 152 -13.22 6.07 8.54
CA ASN A 152 -12.61 5.02 9.34
C ASN A 152 -11.17 5.43 9.71
N ARG A 153 -10.46 4.60 10.47
CA ARG A 153 -9.15 4.97 11.04
C ARG A 153 -7.96 4.34 10.32
N GLY A 154 -8.14 3.89 9.08
CA GLY A 154 -7.07 3.30 8.27
C GLY A 154 -6.44 4.27 7.28
N LEU A 155 -5.17 4.11 6.95
CA LEU A 155 -4.49 4.88 5.91
C LEU A 155 -5.19 4.71 4.55
N THR A 156 -5.66 3.49 4.24
CA THR A 156 -6.44 3.19 3.04
C THR A 156 -7.69 4.07 2.91
N ASP A 157 -8.36 4.39 4.02
CA ASP A 157 -9.55 5.26 3.98
C ASP A 157 -9.20 6.69 3.53
N ILE A 158 -8.02 7.20 3.89
CA ILE A 158 -7.53 8.50 3.38
C ILE A 158 -7.20 8.37 1.89
N ILE A 159 -6.50 7.32 1.48
CA ILE A 159 -6.13 7.10 0.08
C ILE A 159 -7.39 7.06 -0.79
N LEU A 160 -8.44 6.40 -0.32
CA LEU A 160 -9.71 6.30 -1.04
C LEU A 160 -10.48 7.63 -1.17
N LEU A 161 -10.07 8.71 -0.49
CA LEU A 161 -10.59 10.07 -0.75
C LEU A 161 -9.96 10.69 -2.01
N ALA A 162 -8.74 10.31 -2.36
CA ALA A 162 -8.04 10.86 -3.50
C ALA A 162 -8.74 10.52 -4.83
N PRO A 163 -8.74 11.42 -5.83
CA PRO A 163 -9.28 11.15 -7.14
C PRO A 163 -8.54 10.00 -7.84
N GLY A 164 -9.22 9.27 -8.72
CA GLY A 164 -8.64 8.13 -9.44
C GLY A 164 -8.42 6.86 -8.59
N THR A 165 -8.70 6.89 -7.29
CA THR A 165 -8.55 5.72 -6.43
C THR A 165 -9.86 4.95 -6.28
N SER A 166 -9.79 3.63 -6.21
CA SER A 166 -10.94 2.75 -5.94
C SER A 166 -10.53 1.62 -5.00
N GLN A 167 -11.52 1.08 -4.30
CA GLN A 167 -11.33 -0.10 -3.47
C GLN A 167 -11.04 -1.30 -4.37
N GLY A 168 -9.95 -2.02 -4.07
CA GLY A 168 -9.58 -3.27 -4.71
C GLY A 168 -10.33 -4.47 -4.15
N ASP A 169 -9.84 -5.67 -4.45
CA ASP A 169 -10.47 -6.91 -4.06
C ASP A 169 -10.40 -7.19 -2.55
N ALA A 170 -11.41 -7.88 -2.04
CA ALA A 170 -11.50 -8.28 -0.64
C ALA A 170 -10.43 -9.32 -0.25
N ALA A 171 -9.98 -10.15 -1.20
CA ALA A 171 -8.90 -11.11 -0.99
C ALA A 171 -7.59 -10.42 -0.54
N PHE A 172 -7.39 -9.17 -0.93
CA PHE A 172 -6.22 -8.36 -0.58
C PHE A 172 -6.55 -7.28 0.46
N GLY A 173 -7.53 -7.52 1.33
CA GLY A 173 -7.89 -6.61 2.42
C GLY A 173 -8.54 -5.30 1.98
N ASN A 174 -9.11 -5.23 0.79
CA ASN A 174 -9.74 -4.02 0.22
C ASN A 174 -8.77 -2.82 0.10
N LEU A 175 -7.49 -3.06 -0.14
CA LEU A 175 -6.49 -2.02 -0.37
C LEU A 175 -6.86 -1.15 -1.57
N ALA A 176 -6.25 0.02 -1.67
CA ALA A 176 -6.57 0.95 -2.76
C ALA A 176 -5.87 0.57 -4.07
N SER A 177 -6.65 0.48 -5.16
CA SER A 177 -6.15 0.60 -6.53
C SER A 177 -6.05 2.07 -6.90
N ILE A 178 -4.93 2.50 -7.46
CA ILE A 178 -4.66 3.89 -7.86
C ILE A 178 -4.51 3.95 -9.38
N ASN A 179 -5.38 4.72 -10.05
CA ASN A 179 -5.40 4.85 -11.51
C ASN A 179 -5.38 3.49 -12.24
N GLY A 180 -6.24 2.57 -11.80
CA GLY A 180 -6.42 1.26 -12.44
C GLY A 180 -5.28 0.26 -12.20
N SER A 181 -4.27 0.60 -11.41
CA SER A 181 -3.17 -0.30 -11.05
C SER A 181 -3.63 -1.42 -10.12
N SER A 182 -2.83 -2.47 -9.99
CA SER A 182 -3.00 -3.48 -8.95
C SER A 182 -2.80 -2.85 -7.57
N VAL A 183 -3.45 -3.41 -6.55
CA VAL A 183 -3.28 -2.98 -5.14
C VAL A 183 -1.87 -3.22 -4.61
N ALA A 184 -1.13 -4.12 -5.23
CA ALA A 184 0.26 -4.48 -4.87
C ALA A 184 1.32 -3.70 -5.69
N GLU A 185 0.99 -2.50 -6.16
CA GLU A 185 1.87 -1.65 -6.97
C GLU A 185 2.06 -0.25 -6.38
N ASN A 186 1.63 -0.06 -5.13
CA ASN A 186 1.72 1.20 -4.40
C ASN A 186 2.87 1.20 -3.41
N VAL A 187 3.40 2.38 -3.10
CA VAL A 187 4.41 2.60 -2.06
C VAL A 187 3.84 3.43 -0.93
N TYR A 188 4.20 3.07 0.30
CA TYR A 188 3.76 3.73 1.53
C TYR A 188 4.99 4.20 2.32
N LEU A 189 5.13 5.51 2.48
CA LEU A 189 6.22 6.15 3.20
C LEU A 189 5.73 6.74 4.52
N ILE A 190 6.50 6.54 5.59
CA ILE A 190 6.28 7.20 6.89
C ILE A 190 7.56 7.93 7.27
N ASN A 191 7.52 9.26 7.37
CA ASN A 191 8.69 10.13 7.57
C ASN A 191 9.85 9.81 6.59
N GLY A 192 9.51 9.40 5.35
CA GLY A 192 10.46 9.04 4.30
C GLY A 192 10.94 7.58 4.32
N LEU A 193 10.67 6.80 5.37
CA LEU A 193 10.93 5.36 5.40
C LEU A 193 9.84 4.62 4.62
N ASP A 194 10.24 3.80 3.66
CA ASP A 194 9.35 2.89 2.97
C ASP A 194 8.93 1.75 3.92
N THR A 195 7.64 1.70 4.24
CA THR A 195 7.02 0.69 5.12
C THR A 195 6.14 -0.29 4.34
N THR A 196 6.19 -0.25 3.01
CA THR A 196 5.47 -1.20 2.14
C THR A 196 5.91 -2.62 2.44
N ASN A 197 4.97 -3.53 2.52
CA ASN A 197 5.26 -4.96 2.62
C ASN A 197 6.01 -5.43 1.37
N PHE A 198 7.32 -5.60 1.46
CA PHE A 198 8.14 -5.99 0.30
C PHE A 198 8.07 -7.48 -0.06
N ARG A 199 7.35 -8.29 0.72
CA ARG A 199 7.15 -9.71 0.40
C ARG A 199 6.26 -9.89 -0.83
N ASN A 200 5.11 -9.21 -0.86
CA ASN A 200 4.13 -9.29 -1.95
C ASN A 200 3.52 -7.93 -2.33
N PHE A 201 4.05 -6.83 -1.80
CA PHE A 201 3.63 -5.45 -2.00
C PHE A 201 2.19 -5.13 -1.55
N THR A 202 1.54 -6.02 -0.81
CA THR A 202 0.19 -5.79 -0.28
C THR A 202 0.24 -5.11 1.08
N GLY A 203 -0.17 -3.84 1.13
CA GLY A 203 -0.25 -3.06 2.37
C GLY A 203 1.07 -2.56 2.92
N SER A 204 1.05 -2.09 4.15
CA SER A 204 2.16 -1.47 4.88
C SER A 204 1.97 -1.63 6.39
N SER A 205 2.91 -1.12 7.18
CA SER A 205 2.76 -0.99 8.64
C SER A 205 1.45 -0.30 9.02
N THR A 206 0.79 -0.79 10.07
CA THR A 206 -0.51 -0.30 10.54
C THR A 206 -0.33 0.78 11.61
N VAL A 207 -0.62 2.03 11.24
CA VAL A 207 -0.40 3.19 12.12
C VAL A 207 -1.73 3.94 12.36
N PRO A 208 -2.09 4.23 13.63
CA PRO A 208 -3.27 5.01 13.96
C PRO A 208 -3.18 6.47 13.44
N PHE A 209 -4.30 7.04 13.00
CA PHE A 209 -4.41 8.43 12.54
C PHE A 209 -3.81 9.46 13.49
N GLU A 210 -3.92 9.20 14.78
CA GLU A 210 -3.46 10.12 15.82
C GLU A 210 -1.95 10.34 15.80
N PHE A 211 -1.21 9.48 15.10
CA PHE A 211 0.23 9.67 14.92
C PHE A 211 0.58 10.53 13.70
N TYR A 212 -0.29 10.60 12.69
CA TYR A 212 -0.05 11.40 11.49
C TYR A 212 -0.41 12.88 11.69
N GLU A 213 0.42 13.76 11.17
CA GLU A 213 0.15 15.20 10.99
C GLU A 213 -0.46 15.43 9.62
N THR A 214 0.21 14.94 8.57
CA THR A 214 -0.19 15.11 7.17
C THR A 214 -0.06 13.80 6.43
N VAL A 215 -0.98 13.55 5.50
CA VAL A 215 -0.89 12.45 4.53
C VAL A 215 -1.05 13.04 3.13
N GLU A 216 -0.10 12.71 2.28
CA GLU A 216 -0.09 13.05 0.87
C GLU A 216 -0.26 11.78 0.03
N VAL A 217 -1.24 11.75 -0.85
CA VAL A 217 -1.50 10.66 -1.80
C VAL A 217 -1.20 11.15 -3.19
N LYS A 218 -0.13 10.66 -3.80
CA LYS A 218 0.27 10.97 -5.17
C LYS A 218 -0.30 9.90 -6.10
N THR A 219 -1.18 10.30 -6.99
CA THR A 219 -1.84 9.35 -7.92
C THR A 219 -1.17 9.30 -9.29
N GLY A 220 -0.31 10.27 -9.63
CA GLY A 220 0.48 10.30 -10.86
C GLY A 220 1.35 11.55 -10.95
N GLY A 221 2.24 11.60 -11.93
CA GLY A 221 3.11 12.74 -12.19
C GLY A 221 4.17 13.01 -11.11
N TYR A 222 4.49 12.03 -10.26
CA TYR A 222 5.41 12.24 -9.14
C TYR A 222 6.89 12.24 -9.56
N ALA A 223 7.68 13.01 -8.81
CA ALA A 223 9.06 13.36 -9.08
C ALA A 223 10.04 12.16 -9.04
N ALA A 224 11.28 12.36 -9.52
CA ALA A 224 12.30 11.31 -9.62
C ALA A 224 12.78 10.77 -8.28
N GLU A 225 12.56 11.48 -7.17
CA GLU A 225 12.84 11.01 -5.81
C GLU A 225 11.97 9.81 -5.40
N PHE A 226 10.77 9.69 -5.98
CA PHE A 226 9.85 8.60 -5.73
C PHE A 226 10.07 7.47 -6.73
N GLY A 227 10.30 6.26 -6.23
CA GLY A 227 10.50 5.05 -7.02
C GLY A 227 9.73 3.87 -6.44
N LYS A 228 9.95 2.68 -6.99
CA LYS A 228 9.40 1.39 -6.51
C LYS A 228 7.87 1.27 -6.60
N ALA A 229 7.20 2.16 -7.31
CA ALA A 229 5.75 2.15 -7.52
C ALA A 229 5.42 2.38 -8.99
N ILE A 230 4.44 1.63 -9.51
CA ILE A 230 3.80 1.87 -10.82
C ILE A 230 2.30 2.20 -10.65
N GLY A 231 1.80 2.15 -9.41
CA GLY A 231 0.49 2.63 -9.00
C GLY A 231 0.56 4.07 -8.48
N GLY A 232 0.68 4.25 -7.17
CA GLY A 232 0.79 5.54 -6.53
C GLY A 232 1.72 5.52 -5.31
N VAL A 233 1.99 6.72 -4.78
CA VAL A 233 2.82 6.91 -3.59
C VAL A 233 2.00 7.58 -2.50
N THR A 234 2.00 7.00 -1.30
CA THR A 234 1.44 7.63 -0.12
C THR A 234 2.58 8.05 0.80
N ASN A 235 2.68 9.34 1.09
CA ASN A 235 3.68 9.90 1.98
C ASN A 235 3.01 10.46 3.24
N ALA A 236 3.31 9.85 4.38
CA ALA A 236 2.74 10.25 5.67
C ALA A 236 3.81 10.85 6.57
N VAL A 237 3.53 11.99 7.17
CA VAL A 237 4.40 12.65 8.14
C VAL A 237 3.77 12.62 9.52
N THR A 238 4.56 12.24 10.52
CA THR A 238 4.08 12.06 11.89
C THR A 238 4.13 13.34 12.71
N LYS A 239 3.28 13.42 13.74
CA LYS A 239 3.20 14.55 14.67
C LYS A 239 4.50 14.75 15.44
N SER A 240 4.81 16.03 15.70
CA SER A 240 5.93 16.49 16.50
C SER A 240 5.48 17.20 17.78
N GLY A 241 6.41 17.37 18.72
CA GLY A 241 6.19 18.18 19.92
C GLY A 241 6.29 19.70 19.65
N SER A 242 5.90 20.48 20.64
CA SER A 242 5.92 21.95 20.57
C SER A 242 6.40 22.57 21.89
N ASN A 243 6.48 23.90 21.96
CA ASN A 243 6.76 24.62 23.22
C ASN A 243 5.65 24.53 24.26
N GLU A 244 4.48 24.05 23.87
CA GLU A 244 3.35 23.85 24.76
C GLU A 244 3.24 22.36 25.15
N TRP A 245 2.98 22.13 26.42
CA TRP A 245 2.63 20.80 26.90
C TRP A 245 1.20 20.48 26.46
N LYS A 246 1.05 19.38 25.72
CA LYS A 246 -0.25 18.89 25.27
C LYS A 246 -0.42 17.44 25.73
N PHE A 247 -1.58 17.18 26.29
CA PHE A 247 -2.01 15.85 26.68
C PHE A 247 -3.38 15.58 26.10
N GLY A 248 -3.64 14.39 25.66
CA GLY A 248 -4.94 14.07 25.15
C GLY A 248 -5.17 12.58 25.03
N GLY A 249 -6.38 12.25 24.65
CA GLY A 249 -6.76 10.90 24.35
C GLY A 249 -8.07 10.86 23.57
N ASN A 250 -8.24 9.78 22.86
CA ASN A 250 -9.44 9.50 22.08
C ASN A 250 -10.00 8.16 22.54
N PHE A 251 -11.30 8.05 22.53
CA PHE A 251 -12.04 6.82 22.71
C PHE A 251 -13.00 6.64 21.54
N TYR A 252 -12.96 5.49 20.92
CA TYR A 252 -13.85 5.11 19.83
C TYR A 252 -14.60 3.84 20.20
N TYR A 253 -15.90 3.83 19.94
CA TYR A 253 -16.76 2.71 20.22
C TYR A 253 -17.70 2.43 19.05
N TYR A 254 -17.65 1.23 18.55
CA TYR A 254 -18.57 0.68 17.55
C TYR A 254 -19.45 -0.38 18.23
N PRO A 255 -20.62 -0.02 18.73
CA PRO A 255 -21.50 -0.98 19.39
C PRO A 255 -22.04 -2.00 18.39
N ASP A 256 -21.99 -3.29 18.72
CA ASP A 256 -22.54 -4.36 17.89
C ASP A 256 -24.01 -4.10 17.51
N GLY A 257 -24.86 -3.71 18.46
CA GLY A 257 -26.28 -3.39 18.18
C GLY A 257 -26.54 -2.19 17.25
N LEU A 258 -25.50 -1.49 16.77
CA LEU A 258 -25.56 -0.45 15.76
C LEU A 258 -24.86 -0.84 14.45
N TYR A 259 -24.50 -2.11 14.30
CA TYR A 259 -24.10 -2.72 13.04
C TYR A 259 -25.34 -3.26 12.31
N GLY A 260 -25.46 -2.94 11.03
CA GLY A 260 -26.42 -3.60 10.14
C GLY A 260 -25.92 -4.96 9.70
N ASP A 261 -26.82 -5.92 9.64
CA ASP A 261 -26.51 -7.26 9.16
C ASP A 261 -26.12 -7.21 7.67
N LYS A 262 -25.08 -7.95 7.29
CA LYS A 262 -24.77 -8.24 5.89
C LYS A 262 -25.56 -9.48 5.43
N PRO A 263 -25.92 -9.57 4.14
CA PRO A 263 -26.40 -10.83 3.59
C PRO A 263 -25.36 -11.95 3.72
N ASP A 264 -25.82 -13.19 3.87
CA ASP A 264 -24.95 -14.36 3.86
C ASP A 264 -24.25 -14.53 2.52
N THR A 265 -23.01 -15.04 2.55
CA THR A 265 -22.25 -15.42 1.35
C THR A 265 -22.31 -16.94 1.11
N TYR A 266 -21.57 -17.41 0.11
CA TYR A 266 -21.46 -18.86 -0.12
C TYR A 266 -20.62 -19.57 0.96
N THR A 267 -19.78 -18.87 1.72
CA THR A 267 -18.93 -19.41 2.79
C THR A 267 -19.32 -18.95 4.18
N SER A 268 -19.97 -17.78 4.33
CA SER A 268 -20.22 -17.14 5.62
C SER A 268 -21.70 -16.93 5.89
N LEU A 269 -22.09 -17.16 7.14
CA LEU A 269 -23.41 -16.85 7.67
C LEU A 269 -23.35 -15.52 8.42
N ASN A 270 -23.22 -14.41 7.68
CA ASN A 270 -22.99 -13.07 8.22
C ASN A 270 -24.07 -12.60 9.23
N ARG A 271 -25.25 -13.18 9.20
CA ARG A 271 -26.33 -12.95 10.18
C ARG A 271 -25.98 -13.39 11.61
N TYR A 272 -24.90 -14.12 11.80
CA TYR A 272 -24.39 -14.56 13.11
C TYR A 272 -23.09 -13.86 13.49
N ASP A 273 -22.64 -12.91 12.70
CA ASP A 273 -21.45 -12.12 13.01
C ASP A 273 -21.72 -11.15 14.16
N GLU A 274 -20.75 -11.03 15.06
CA GLU A 274 -20.78 -10.01 16.12
C GLU A 274 -19.51 -9.16 16.06
N ARG A 275 -19.66 -7.86 16.24
CA ARG A 275 -18.59 -6.88 16.16
C ARG A 275 -18.73 -5.85 17.27
N ASP A 276 -17.83 -5.84 18.24
CA ASP A 276 -17.81 -4.87 19.35
C ASP A 276 -16.39 -4.28 19.48
N TYR A 277 -16.12 -3.21 18.72
CA TYR A 277 -14.80 -2.61 18.67
C TYR A 277 -14.69 -1.43 19.63
N LYS A 278 -13.64 -1.43 20.45
CA LYS A 278 -13.26 -0.36 21.38
C LYS A 278 -11.80 -0.01 21.21
N ASN A 279 -11.52 1.17 20.73
CA ASN A 279 -10.16 1.65 20.56
C ASN A 279 -9.90 2.85 21.46
N TYR A 280 -8.73 2.84 22.08
CA TYR A 280 -8.26 3.90 22.96
C TYR A 280 -6.92 4.39 22.47
N ASN A 281 -6.70 5.69 22.54
CA ASN A 281 -5.36 6.19 22.44
C ASN A 281 -5.13 7.35 23.42
N VAL A 282 -3.91 7.45 23.89
CA VAL A 282 -3.46 8.54 24.76
C VAL A 282 -2.13 9.05 24.25
N TYR A 283 -1.97 10.36 24.26
CA TYR A 283 -0.73 10.99 23.83
C TYR A 283 -0.28 12.07 24.80
N ALA A 284 1.02 12.32 24.76
CA ALA A 284 1.64 13.44 25.42
C ALA A 284 2.69 14.06 24.48
N SER A 285 2.76 15.37 24.45
CA SER A 285 3.80 16.10 23.71
C SER A 285 4.20 17.37 24.42
N GLY A 286 5.40 17.89 24.11
CA GLY A 286 5.86 19.13 24.70
C GLY A 286 7.36 19.35 24.58
N PRO A 287 7.92 20.40 25.21
CA PRO A 287 9.32 20.69 25.17
C PRO A 287 10.09 19.84 26.21
N ILE A 288 11.16 19.18 25.78
CA ILE A 288 12.23 18.70 26.65
C ILE A 288 13.12 19.88 27.02
N VAL A 289 13.47 20.69 26.03
CA VAL A 289 14.16 21.97 26.17
C VAL A 289 13.42 23.01 25.32
N LYS A 290 12.92 24.04 25.97
CA LYS A 290 12.15 25.10 25.26
C LYS A 290 12.94 25.65 24.08
N ASP A 291 12.24 25.85 22.97
CA ASP A 291 12.74 26.33 21.66
C ASP A 291 13.81 25.41 21.01
N LYS A 292 14.08 24.21 21.55
CA LYS A 292 15.20 23.37 21.05
C LYS A 292 14.89 21.89 20.93
N ALA A 293 14.28 21.30 21.93
CA ALA A 293 14.06 19.86 21.93
C ALA A 293 12.63 19.53 22.34
N PHE A 294 12.00 18.71 21.55
CA PHE A 294 10.58 18.36 21.68
C PHE A 294 10.36 16.87 21.63
N PHE A 295 9.25 16.43 22.15
CA PHE A 295 8.83 15.04 22.04
C PHE A 295 7.33 14.94 21.73
N TYR A 296 6.96 13.85 21.10
CA TYR A 296 5.60 13.36 20.97
C TYR A 296 5.61 11.85 21.29
N VAL A 297 4.69 11.39 22.14
CA VAL A 297 4.50 9.97 22.43
C VAL A 297 3.05 9.61 22.32
N LEU A 298 2.76 8.43 21.79
CA LEU A 298 1.41 7.89 21.60
C LEU A 298 1.38 6.43 22.07
N ALA A 299 0.31 6.06 22.76
CA ALA A 299 -0.03 4.67 23.06
C ALA A 299 -1.47 4.41 22.64
N SER A 300 -1.69 3.37 21.85
CA SER A 300 -3.00 2.92 21.37
C SER A 300 -3.16 1.42 21.61
N PRO A 301 -3.31 0.97 22.88
CA PRO A 301 -3.57 -0.43 23.17
C PRO A 301 -4.99 -0.78 22.71
N THR A 302 -5.12 -1.78 21.85
CA THR A 302 -6.40 -2.17 21.26
C THR A 302 -6.64 -3.65 21.47
N LYS A 303 -7.73 -4.00 22.16
CA LYS A 303 -8.17 -5.38 22.35
C LYS A 303 -9.62 -5.50 21.94
N ASN A 304 -9.85 -6.22 20.86
CA ASN A 304 -11.18 -6.41 20.29
C ASN A 304 -11.49 -7.89 20.14
N GLU A 305 -12.79 -8.20 20.06
CA GLU A 305 -13.29 -9.54 19.77
C GLU A 305 -14.22 -9.47 18.57
N THR A 306 -14.02 -10.38 17.61
CA THR A 306 -14.96 -10.60 16.51
C THR A 306 -15.46 -12.03 16.52
N LYS A 307 -16.68 -12.23 16.03
CA LYS A 307 -17.29 -13.54 15.86
C LYS A 307 -17.83 -13.68 14.46
N ASP A 308 -17.56 -14.81 13.83
CA ASP A 308 -17.91 -15.10 12.45
C ASP A 308 -18.53 -16.49 12.33
N GLY A 309 -19.65 -16.60 11.62
CA GLY A 309 -20.34 -17.85 11.35
C GLY A 309 -20.04 -18.39 9.96
N GLY A 310 -19.60 -19.67 9.86
CA GLY A 310 -19.37 -20.34 8.57
C GLY A 310 -20.53 -21.26 8.17
N VAL A 311 -20.78 -21.38 6.86
CA VAL A 311 -21.81 -22.31 6.32
C VAL A 311 -21.50 -23.78 6.61
N SER A 312 -20.24 -24.13 6.83
CA SER A 312 -19.79 -25.47 7.24
C SER A 312 -20.17 -25.85 8.67
N GLY A 313 -20.79 -24.93 9.44
CA GLY A 313 -21.09 -25.14 10.85
C GLY A 313 -19.93 -24.83 11.80
N ASN A 314 -18.90 -24.15 11.34
CA ASN A 314 -17.85 -23.59 12.19
C ASN A 314 -18.24 -22.18 12.65
N HIS A 315 -17.86 -21.85 13.86
CA HIS A 315 -17.92 -20.51 14.42
C HIS A 315 -16.53 -20.11 14.88
N TYR A 316 -16.09 -18.95 14.44
CA TYR A 316 -14.79 -18.40 14.76
C TYR A 316 -14.94 -17.23 15.73
N THR A 317 -14.17 -17.23 16.80
CA THR A 317 -14.04 -16.10 17.71
C THR A 317 -12.60 -15.63 17.66
N ALA A 318 -12.35 -14.48 17.04
CA ALA A 318 -11.01 -13.90 16.97
C ALA A 318 -10.83 -12.84 18.07
N ASN A 319 -9.81 -13.04 18.90
CA ASN A 319 -9.36 -12.07 19.89
C ASN A 319 -8.16 -11.33 19.29
N LEU A 320 -8.37 -10.05 18.99
CA LEU A 320 -7.37 -9.18 18.40
C LEU A 320 -6.68 -8.38 19.49
N ASP A 321 -5.36 -8.51 19.58
CA ASP A 321 -4.48 -7.73 20.46
C ASP A 321 -3.54 -6.93 19.56
N GLU A 322 -3.87 -5.64 19.36
CA GLU A 322 -3.21 -4.74 18.41
C GLU A 322 -2.67 -3.56 19.22
N ASP A 323 -1.52 -3.74 19.84
CA ASP A 323 -0.89 -2.72 20.64
C ASP A 323 0.03 -1.85 19.79
N PHE A 324 -0.28 -0.56 19.68
CA PHE A 324 0.56 0.43 18.98
C PHE A 324 1.19 1.38 19.99
N TYR A 325 2.51 1.54 19.91
CA TYR A 325 3.29 2.52 20.66
C TYR A 325 4.20 3.31 19.74
N ALA A 326 4.28 4.62 19.96
CA ALA A 326 5.12 5.48 19.15
C ALA A 326 5.78 6.59 19.97
N ALA A 327 6.97 7.00 19.53
CA ALA A 327 7.70 8.14 20.07
C ALA A 327 8.40 8.90 18.93
N LYS A 328 8.30 10.22 18.93
CA LYS A 328 9.09 11.11 18.07
C LYS A 328 9.85 12.10 18.94
N LEU A 329 11.13 12.31 18.62
CA LEU A 329 12.01 13.27 19.26
C LEU A 329 12.57 14.21 18.21
N ASP A 330 12.43 15.50 18.42
CA ASP A 330 12.96 16.56 17.56
C ASP A 330 14.01 17.36 18.33
N TYR A 331 15.15 17.59 17.72
CA TYR A 331 16.22 18.39 18.33
C TYR A 331 16.82 19.40 17.34
N TYR A 332 16.54 20.66 17.55
CA TYR A 332 17.16 21.77 16.84
C TYR A 332 18.49 22.12 17.50
N VAL A 333 19.58 21.62 16.93
CA VAL A 333 20.95 21.93 17.38
C VAL A 333 21.20 23.41 17.20
N THR A 334 20.80 23.94 16.04
CA THR A 334 20.70 25.34 15.66
C THR A 334 19.42 25.55 14.85
N ASP A 335 19.10 26.76 14.46
CA ASP A 335 18.03 27.09 13.50
C ASP A 335 18.26 26.52 12.08
N ARG A 336 19.46 25.96 11.83
CA ARG A 336 19.88 25.36 10.54
C ARG A 336 20.18 23.86 10.61
N ILE A 337 20.12 23.25 11.79
CA ILE A 337 20.43 21.84 11.98
C ILE A 337 19.30 21.22 12.81
N HIS A 338 18.55 20.34 12.20
CA HIS A 338 17.45 19.59 12.81
C HIS A 338 17.77 18.09 12.82
N LEU A 339 17.60 17.44 13.95
CA LEU A 339 17.73 16.00 14.14
C LEU A 339 16.40 15.45 14.59
N GLU A 340 15.94 14.37 13.96
CA GLU A 340 14.70 13.69 14.26
C GLU A 340 14.98 12.22 14.56
N TYR A 341 14.28 11.68 15.55
CA TYR A 341 14.20 10.24 15.78
C TYR A 341 12.74 9.84 15.94
N THR A 342 12.30 8.88 15.15
CA THR A 342 10.95 8.32 15.21
C THR A 342 11.06 6.83 15.47
N TYR A 343 10.29 6.34 16.44
CA TYR A 343 10.08 4.92 16.72
C TYR A 343 8.59 4.63 16.77
N PHE A 344 8.17 3.53 16.20
CA PHE A 344 6.84 2.98 16.41
C PHE A 344 6.85 1.45 16.24
N THR A 345 5.92 0.78 16.91
CA THR A 345 5.67 -0.66 16.75
C THR A 345 4.20 -0.88 16.43
N ASP A 346 3.94 -1.80 15.49
CA ASP A 346 2.61 -2.21 15.07
C ASP A 346 2.41 -3.73 15.23
N GLU A 347 3.10 -4.32 16.21
CA GLU A 347 2.92 -5.73 16.54
C GLU A 347 1.44 -6.05 16.81
N SER A 348 0.95 -7.09 16.14
CA SER A 348 -0.42 -7.58 16.28
C SER A 348 -0.44 -9.08 16.51
N THR A 349 -1.32 -9.50 17.41
CA THR A 349 -1.56 -10.92 17.69
C THR A 349 -3.06 -11.18 17.64
N THR A 350 -3.49 -12.08 16.76
CA THR A 350 -4.86 -12.58 16.72
C THR A 350 -4.91 -14.02 17.17
N THR A 351 -5.70 -14.29 18.20
CA THR A 351 -6.00 -15.66 18.63
C THR A 351 -7.41 -16.01 18.20
N GLU A 352 -7.54 -16.90 17.22
CA GLU A 352 -8.81 -17.39 16.70
C GLU A 352 -9.18 -18.71 17.35
N LEU A 353 -10.39 -18.77 17.90
CA LEU A 353 -10.97 -19.97 18.51
C LEU A 353 -12.09 -20.52 17.61
N ARG A 354 -11.93 -21.74 17.12
CA ARG A 354 -12.96 -22.44 16.34
C ARG A 354 -13.84 -23.27 17.27
N ARG A 355 -15.16 -23.22 17.04
CA ARG A 355 -16.21 -23.99 17.74
C ARG A 355 -17.22 -24.50 16.75
N ASP A 356 -17.99 -25.54 17.12
CA ASP A 356 -19.11 -25.98 16.30
C ASP A 356 -20.32 -25.05 16.50
N MET A 357 -21.05 -24.78 15.41
CA MET A 357 -22.25 -23.97 15.38
C MET A 357 -23.39 -24.67 14.65
N ASN A 358 -24.57 -24.58 15.19
CA ASN A 358 -25.77 -24.99 14.46
C ASN A 358 -26.13 -23.90 13.44
N THR A 359 -25.98 -24.17 12.16
CA THR A 359 -26.18 -23.20 11.06
C THR A 359 -27.63 -22.68 10.95
N SER A 360 -28.61 -23.40 11.48
CA SER A 360 -30.04 -23.00 11.45
C SER A 360 -30.43 -22.10 12.62
N THR A 361 -29.77 -22.20 13.78
CA THR A 361 -30.11 -21.47 15.00
C THR A 361 -29.06 -20.51 15.48
N GLY A 362 -27.82 -20.59 14.95
CA GLY A 362 -26.66 -19.86 15.44
C GLY A 362 -26.12 -20.34 16.80
N ALA A 363 -26.66 -21.43 17.35
CA ALA A 363 -26.23 -21.94 18.66
C ALA A 363 -24.79 -22.50 18.56
N VAL A 364 -23.87 -21.91 19.32
CA VAL A 364 -22.45 -22.26 19.37
C VAL A 364 -22.18 -23.18 20.56
N THR A 365 -21.36 -24.22 20.38
CA THR A 365 -20.94 -25.11 21.46
C THR A 365 -19.91 -24.44 22.38
N GLU A 366 -19.79 -24.88 23.63
CA GLU A 366 -18.76 -24.38 24.54
C GLU A 366 -17.37 -24.96 24.24
N ALA A 367 -17.30 -26.12 23.62
CA ALA A 367 -16.04 -26.79 23.31
C ALA A 367 -15.28 -26.08 22.19
N VAL A 368 -14.02 -25.77 22.41
CA VAL A 368 -13.11 -25.25 21.38
C VAL A 368 -12.57 -26.46 20.59
N THR A 369 -12.80 -26.47 19.29
CA THR A 369 -12.36 -27.54 18.36
C THR A 369 -11.03 -27.23 17.69
N GLY A 370 -10.59 -25.97 17.72
CA GLY A 370 -9.28 -25.56 17.22
C GLY A 370 -8.92 -24.15 17.70
N THR A 371 -7.64 -23.86 17.79
CA THR A 371 -7.13 -22.50 18.05
C THR A 371 -6.02 -22.21 17.06
N THR A 372 -6.10 -21.08 16.40
CA THR A 372 -5.06 -20.59 15.47
C THR A 372 -4.54 -19.25 15.98
N LEU A 373 -3.22 -19.11 15.96
CA LEU A 373 -2.50 -17.89 16.32
C LEU A 373 -1.97 -17.27 15.03
N TYR A 374 -2.28 -16.00 14.83
CA TYR A 374 -1.69 -15.15 13.80
C TYR A 374 -0.90 -14.04 14.48
N GLN A 375 0.35 -13.85 14.08
CA GLN A 375 1.18 -12.72 14.50
C GLN A 375 1.65 -11.97 13.28
N SER A 376 1.69 -10.64 13.37
CA SER A 376 2.14 -9.76 12.30
C SER A 376 2.65 -8.45 12.88
N GLY A 377 3.38 -7.65 12.04
CA GLY A 377 3.91 -6.37 12.45
C GLY A 377 5.28 -6.47 13.11
N GLY A 378 5.82 -5.35 13.56
CA GLY A 378 7.14 -5.26 14.17
C GLY A 378 7.55 -3.84 14.51
N ASP A 379 8.84 -3.66 14.76
CA ASP A 379 9.44 -2.40 15.15
C ASP A 379 9.89 -1.58 13.94
N ASN A 380 9.73 -0.26 14.03
CA ASN A 380 10.14 0.70 13.01
C ASN A 380 10.97 1.82 13.66
N GLU A 381 12.15 2.09 13.13
CA GLU A 381 13.03 3.13 13.61
C GLU A 381 13.51 4.02 12.48
N ILE A 382 13.47 5.34 12.68
CA ILE A 382 13.91 6.33 11.69
C ILE A 382 14.77 7.36 12.41
N PHE A 383 15.99 7.54 11.95
CA PHE A 383 16.83 8.67 12.35
C PHE A 383 17.10 9.54 11.13
N LYS A 384 16.85 10.85 11.26
CA LYS A 384 17.01 11.82 10.20
C LYS A 384 17.77 13.03 10.68
N ALA A 385 18.59 13.60 9.81
CA ALA A 385 19.35 14.82 10.04
C ALA A 385 19.19 15.74 8.83
N SER A 386 18.72 16.97 9.08
CA SER A 386 18.51 17.99 8.06
C SER A 386 19.40 19.19 8.33
N PHE A 387 20.07 19.67 7.29
CA PHE A 387 21.06 20.73 7.35
C PHE A 387 20.75 21.83 6.32
N VAL A 388 20.49 23.05 6.77
CA VAL A 388 20.44 24.25 5.93
C VAL A 388 21.86 24.84 5.90
N VAL A 389 22.64 24.48 4.89
CA VAL A 389 24.03 24.94 4.73
C VAL A 389 24.04 26.43 4.36
N THR A 390 23.24 26.79 3.36
CA THR A 390 22.85 28.16 3.01
C THR A 390 21.33 28.16 2.73
N GLU A 391 20.70 29.29 2.47
CA GLU A 391 19.28 29.32 2.07
C GLU A 391 19.05 28.68 0.69
N ASP A 392 20.11 28.67 -0.14
CA ASP A 392 20.06 28.02 -1.46
C ASP A 392 20.61 26.60 -1.46
N PHE A 393 21.07 26.08 -0.32
CA PHE A 393 21.74 24.81 -0.21
C PHE A 393 21.35 24.04 1.04
N THR A 394 20.71 22.90 0.86
CA THR A 394 20.26 22.02 1.95
C THR A 394 20.74 20.58 1.75
N ILE A 395 20.82 19.81 2.83
CA ILE A 395 21.11 18.39 2.84
C ILE A 395 20.22 17.71 3.87
N ALA A 396 19.63 16.59 3.50
CA ALA A 396 18.93 15.69 4.43
C ALA A 396 19.53 14.28 4.32
N ALA A 397 19.71 13.60 5.45
CA ALA A 397 20.15 12.21 5.48
C ALA A 397 19.28 11.42 6.44
N MET A 398 18.93 10.20 6.05
CA MET A 398 18.08 9.29 6.81
C MET A 398 18.72 7.91 6.88
N VAL A 399 18.60 7.27 8.05
CA VAL A 399 18.73 5.83 8.22
C VAL A 399 17.45 5.32 8.86
N GLY A 400 16.95 4.17 8.41
CA GLY A 400 15.73 3.59 8.96
C GLY A 400 15.73 2.08 8.89
N THR A 401 14.97 1.48 9.79
CA THR A 401 14.68 0.04 9.80
C THR A 401 13.18 -0.17 9.89
N ASN A 402 12.68 -1.17 9.18
CA ASN A 402 11.31 -1.65 9.26
C ASN A 402 11.36 -3.17 9.43
N GLU A 403 10.85 -3.68 10.54
CA GLU A 403 10.73 -5.10 10.83
C GLU A 403 9.27 -5.53 10.73
N TYR A 404 9.04 -6.75 10.21
CA TYR A 404 7.69 -7.30 10.09
C TYR A 404 7.73 -8.82 10.29
N ASP A 405 7.31 -9.26 11.47
CA ASP A 405 7.17 -10.67 11.79
C ASP A 405 5.86 -11.25 11.23
N ARG A 406 5.87 -12.55 10.92
CA ARG A 406 4.72 -13.30 10.41
C ARG A 406 4.72 -14.70 11.02
N THR A 407 3.66 -15.06 11.67
CA THR A 407 3.48 -16.41 12.19
C THR A 407 2.04 -16.85 12.04
N THR A 408 1.84 -18.06 11.52
CA THR A 408 0.57 -18.77 11.59
C THR A 408 0.84 -20.10 12.27
N ALA A 409 0.28 -20.30 13.45
CA ALA A 409 0.45 -21.50 14.25
C ALA A 409 -0.88 -21.96 14.83
N GLY A 410 -1.09 -23.26 14.90
CA GLY A 410 -2.33 -23.83 15.42
C GLY A 410 -2.12 -24.78 16.58
N THR A 411 -3.13 -24.92 17.43
CA THR A 411 -3.15 -26.02 18.40
C THR A 411 -3.21 -27.35 17.66
N GLY A 412 -2.32 -28.27 18.05
CA GLY A 412 -2.24 -29.55 17.36
C GLY A 412 -1.40 -29.55 16.09
N ASP A 413 -0.63 -28.50 15.77
CA ASP A 413 0.29 -28.49 14.61
C ASP A 413 1.36 -29.59 14.68
N ALA A 414 1.60 -30.15 15.88
CA ALA A 414 2.40 -31.36 16.06
C ALA A 414 1.71 -32.63 15.54
N TYR A 415 0.41 -32.57 15.27
CA TYR A 415 -0.40 -33.69 14.78
C TYR A 415 -0.67 -33.56 13.29
N THR A 416 -0.95 -34.68 12.64
CA THR A 416 -1.24 -34.79 11.21
C THR A 416 -2.53 -34.07 10.85
N PHE A 417 -2.51 -33.35 9.72
CA PHE A 417 -3.73 -32.88 9.09
C PHE A 417 -4.25 -33.95 8.14
N ALA A 418 -5.51 -34.35 8.30
CA ALA A 418 -6.17 -35.29 7.40
C ALA A 418 -7.49 -34.67 6.90
N TRP A 419 -7.66 -34.63 5.58
CA TRP A 419 -8.88 -34.17 4.95
C TRP A 419 -9.68 -35.39 4.45
N TRP A 420 -10.82 -35.55 5.07
CA TRP A 420 -11.79 -36.61 4.72
C TRP A 420 -13.00 -35.99 4.04
N PRO A 421 -13.61 -36.68 3.07
CA PRO A 421 -14.58 -36.03 2.22
C PRO A 421 -15.83 -35.58 2.92
N TYR A 422 -16.50 -34.69 2.20
CA TYR A 422 -17.78 -34.12 2.50
C TYR A 422 -18.74 -35.08 3.21
N PRO A 423 -19.40 -34.73 4.33
CA PRO A 423 -19.47 -33.36 4.88
C PRO A 423 -18.45 -33.05 5.98
N THR A 424 -17.57 -33.94 6.34
CA THR A 424 -16.58 -33.74 7.43
C THR A 424 -15.26 -33.29 6.82
N ASN A 425 -15.04 -32.01 6.70
CA ASN A 425 -13.93 -31.43 5.92
C ASN A 425 -12.53 -31.64 6.52
N SER A 426 -12.40 -32.06 7.77
CA SER A 426 -11.11 -32.40 8.39
C SER A 426 -11.32 -33.35 9.55
N GLU A 427 -10.42 -34.28 9.69
CA GLU A 427 -10.29 -35.18 10.82
C GLU A 427 -8.90 -34.97 11.49
N GLY A 428 -8.79 -35.29 12.77
CA GLY A 428 -7.57 -35.12 13.53
C GLY A 428 -7.52 -33.82 14.34
N LEU A 429 -6.39 -33.61 15.03
CA LEU A 429 -6.23 -32.56 16.04
C LEU A 429 -5.56 -31.28 15.50
N ALA A 430 -4.99 -31.30 14.30
CA ALA A 430 -4.35 -30.12 13.70
C ALA A 430 -5.41 -29.10 13.30
N SER A 431 -5.25 -27.85 13.71
CA SER A 431 -6.13 -26.74 13.32
C SER A 431 -5.64 -25.99 12.10
N THR A 432 -4.37 -26.14 11.74
CA THR A 432 -3.70 -25.48 10.62
C THR A 432 -3.10 -26.51 9.68
N LEU A 433 -3.37 -26.40 8.38
CA LEU A 433 -2.78 -27.32 7.39
C LEU A 433 -1.29 -27.02 7.19
N VAL A 434 -0.95 -25.73 7.03
CA VAL A 434 0.41 -25.25 6.76
C VAL A 434 0.77 -24.19 7.79
N PRO A 435 1.24 -24.58 9.00
CA PRO A 435 1.85 -23.61 9.89
C PRO A 435 3.07 -22.99 9.23
N SER A 436 3.23 -21.69 9.44
CA SER A 436 4.29 -20.91 8.84
C SER A 436 4.88 -19.90 9.82
N SER A 437 6.13 -19.56 9.61
CA SER A 437 6.80 -18.47 10.31
C SER A 437 7.72 -17.74 9.35
N GLY A 438 7.91 -16.45 9.58
CA GLY A 438 8.81 -15.63 8.77
C GLY A 438 9.06 -14.29 9.46
N ALA A 439 10.14 -13.65 9.06
CA ALA A 439 10.47 -12.31 9.46
C ALA A 439 11.01 -11.54 8.26
N ASP A 440 10.57 -10.33 8.10
CA ASP A 440 11.00 -9.41 7.05
C ASP A 440 11.69 -8.22 7.71
N GLU A 441 12.88 -7.87 7.27
CA GLU A 441 13.64 -6.73 7.76
C GLU A 441 14.10 -5.88 6.59
N ARG A 442 13.89 -4.57 6.67
CA ARG A 442 14.38 -3.58 5.72
C ARG A 442 15.31 -2.62 6.46
N GLU A 443 16.54 -2.48 5.98
CA GLU A 443 17.49 -1.43 6.37
C GLU A 443 17.61 -0.44 5.21
N VAL A 444 17.46 0.87 5.48
CA VAL A 444 17.53 1.93 4.47
C VAL A 444 18.54 2.99 4.88
N PHE A 445 19.34 3.41 3.93
CA PHE A 445 20.10 4.66 3.97
C PHE A 445 19.67 5.56 2.81
N LYS A 446 19.34 6.82 3.09
CA LYS A 446 19.00 7.81 2.08
C LYS A 446 19.72 9.12 2.36
N ILE A 447 20.19 9.78 1.31
CA ILE A 447 20.71 11.15 1.36
C ILE A 447 20.16 11.93 0.18
N ASP A 448 19.64 13.09 0.48
CA ASP A 448 19.01 14.01 -0.47
C ASP A 448 19.68 15.36 -0.43
N ALA A 449 19.65 16.06 -1.56
CA ALA A 449 20.35 17.33 -1.75
C ALA A 449 19.67 18.31 -2.71
N ASP A 450 19.33 19.57 -2.27
CA ASP A 450 18.79 20.65 -3.09
C ASP A 450 19.75 21.84 -3.27
N TYR A 451 19.75 22.39 -4.51
CA TYR A 451 20.50 23.58 -4.86
C TYR A 451 19.73 24.50 -5.80
N TYR A 452 19.52 25.68 -5.34
CA TYR A 452 18.93 26.74 -6.13
C TYR A 452 20.02 27.62 -6.74
N TRP A 453 20.00 27.74 -8.05
CA TRP A 453 20.97 28.54 -8.80
C TRP A 453 20.29 29.31 -9.93
N GLY A 454 20.06 30.60 -9.71
CA GLY A 454 19.28 31.42 -10.64
C GLY A 454 17.87 30.85 -10.78
N ASP A 455 17.46 30.57 -11.99
CA ASP A 455 16.14 30.05 -12.33
C ASP A 455 16.04 28.52 -12.25
N HIS A 456 17.03 27.84 -11.64
CA HIS A 456 17.10 26.40 -11.54
C HIS A 456 17.01 25.92 -10.10
N HIS A 457 16.20 24.93 -9.85
CA HIS A 457 16.16 24.15 -8.62
C HIS A 457 16.60 22.71 -8.92
N PHE A 458 17.85 22.40 -8.61
CA PHE A 458 18.42 21.07 -8.76
C PHE A 458 18.16 20.23 -7.53
N ARG A 459 17.72 18.98 -7.73
CA ARG A 459 17.53 17.96 -6.71
C ARG A 459 18.31 16.71 -7.06
N PHE A 460 19.04 16.16 -6.07
CA PHE A 460 19.82 14.92 -6.20
C PHE A 460 19.53 14.00 -5.02
N GLY A 461 19.64 12.72 -5.21
CA GLY A 461 19.60 11.80 -4.10
C GLY A 461 20.26 10.46 -4.39
N TYR A 462 20.62 9.81 -3.31
CA TYR A 462 21.09 8.43 -3.27
C TYR A 462 20.28 7.66 -2.23
N GLU A 463 19.82 6.49 -2.59
CA GLU A 463 19.12 5.56 -1.72
C GLU A 463 19.75 4.18 -1.83
N GLU A 464 19.99 3.53 -0.69
CA GLU A 464 20.42 2.14 -0.59
C GLU A 464 19.48 1.42 0.40
N ALA A 465 19.02 0.22 0.03
CA ALA A 465 18.23 -0.63 0.92
C ALA A 465 18.70 -2.08 0.87
N GLU A 466 18.82 -2.70 2.04
CA GLU A 466 18.97 -4.14 2.19
C GLU A 466 17.65 -4.70 2.75
N LEU A 467 17.05 -5.67 2.02
CA LEU A 467 15.78 -6.31 2.38
C LEU A 467 16.05 -7.78 2.66
N THR A 468 15.83 -8.21 3.89
CA THR A 468 15.99 -9.61 4.29
C THR A 468 14.61 -10.22 4.54
N ALA A 469 14.22 -11.23 3.76
CA ALA A 469 13.02 -12.01 4.00
C ALA A 469 13.38 -13.42 4.45
N SER A 470 12.89 -13.83 5.62
CA SER A 470 12.96 -15.23 6.03
C SER A 470 11.57 -15.87 5.97
N SER A 471 11.51 -17.11 5.54
CA SER A 471 10.26 -17.85 5.47
C SER A 471 10.50 -19.32 5.78
N PHE A 472 9.59 -19.91 6.54
CA PHE A 472 9.53 -21.34 6.75
C PHE A 472 8.07 -21.78 6.83
N SER A 473 7.72 -22.83 6.09
CA SER A 473 6.40 -23.43 6.09
C SER A 473 6.49 -24.94 5.91
N ASN A 474 5.56 -25.68 6.50
CA ASN A 474 5.50 -27.14 6.37
C ASN A 474 4.07 -27.63 6.63
N TYR A 475 3.72 -28.83 6.18
CA TYR A 475 2.51 -29.49 6.65
C TYR A 475 2.59 -29.78 8.15
N SER A 476 1.47 -29.60 8.86
CA SER A 476 1.34 -29.99 10.27
C SER A 476 1.59 -31.49 10.45
N GLY A 477 2.05 -31.91 11.64
CA GLY A 477 2.27 -33.31 11.97
C GLY A 477 3.71 -33.73 12.27
N ALA A 478 4.41 -33.05 13.18
CA ALA A 478 5.77 -33.41 13.61
C ALA A 478 5.91 -34.87 14.10
N ASN A 479 4.82 -35.51 14.55
CA ASN A 479 4.82 -36.88 15.06
C ASN A 479 4.80 -37.98 13.95
N ALA A 480 4.51 -37.63 12.71
CA ALA A 480 4.54 -38.56 11.60
C ALA A 480 5.95 -39.14 11.32
N LYS A 481 6.99 -38.59 11.91
CA LYS A 481 8.40 -39.04 11.84
C LYS A 481 8.64 -40.49 12.28
N SER A 482 7.72 -41.14 12.95
CA SER A 482 7.90 -42.48 13.53
C SER A 482 7.53 -43.63 12.56
N SER A 483 6.99 -43.37 11.37
CA SER A 483 6.37 -44.38 10.52
C SER A 483 7.15 -44.78 9.27
N GLY A 484 8.48 -44.64 9.23
CA GLY A 484 9.31 -45.32 8.23
C GLY A 484 9.77 -44.47 7.03
N TYR A 485 9.79 -43.15 7.17
CA TYR A 485 10.27 -42.20 6.13
C TYR A 485 11.80 -42.06 6.10
N THR A 486 12.33 -41.67 4.97
CA THR A 486 13.77 -41.41 4.78
C THR A 486 14.21 -40.17 5.59
N THR A 487 15.52 -40.04 5.81
CA THR A 487 16.08 -38.95 6.68
C THR A 487 15.73 -37.54 6.21
N ASP A 488 15.49 -37.30 4.94
CA ASP A 488 15.19 -35.96 4.38
C ASP A 488 13.72 -35.61 4.57
N GLU A 489 12.80 -36.56 4.41
CA GLU A 489 11.39 -36.43 4.71
C GLU A 489 11.13 -36.14 6.21
N ALA A 490 11.94 -36.75 7.09
CA ALA A 490 11.86 -36.51 8.52
C ALA A 490 12.22 -35.06 8.92
N ALA A 491 12.95 -34.34 8.09
CA ALA A 491 13.27 -32.93 8.34
C ALA A 491 12.08 -31.99 8.10
N CYS A 492 11.14 -32.36 7.22
CA CYS A 492 9.99 -31.53 6.84
C CYS A 492 8.79 -31.58 7.79
N GLY A 493 8.80 -32.40 8.83
CA GLY A 493 7.71 -32.36 9.84
C GLY A 493 6.54 -33.26 9.52
N GLY A 494 5.48 -32.80 8.87
CA GLY A 494 4.21 -33.50 8.76
C GLY A 494 3.88 -34.11 7.41
N ILE A 495 2.84 -34.93 7.42
CA ILE A 495 2.22 -35.50 6.22
C ILE A 495 0.77 -35.03 6.16
N TYR A 496 0.37 -34.52 5.02
CA TYR A 496 -1.03 -34.26 4.73
C TYR A 496 -1.66 -35.50 4.06
N TYR A 497 -2.69 -36.03 4.69
CA TYR A 497 -3.47 -37.13 4.17
C TYR A 497 -4.80 -36.63 3.57
N ARG A 498 -5.15 -37.14 2.39
CA ARG A 498 -6.45 -36.91 1.77
C ARG A 498 -7.03 -38.21 1.24
N GLY A 499 -8.21 -38.59 1.75
CA GLY A 499 -8.99 -39.68 1.22
C GLY A 499 -9.83 -39.25 0.01
N TYR A 500 -10.18 -40.20 -0.85
CA TYR A 500 -11.05 -40.00 -2.01
C TYR A 500 -12.18 -41.01 -1.96
N ASP A 501 -13.39 -40.55 -2.25
CA ASP A 501 -14.57 -41.35 -2.50
C ASP A 501 -14.59 -41.63 -4.00
N ASP A 502 -13.98 -42.75 -4.41
CA ASP A 502 -13.76 -43.10 -5.82
C ASP A 502 -15.02 -43.61 -6.49
N ASP A 503 -16.00 -44.15 -5.72
CA ASP A 503 -17.25 -44.65 -6.24
C ASP A 503 -18.44 -43.67 -6.14
N GLY A 504 -18.24 -42.53 -5.49
CA GLY A 504 -19.21 -41.44 -5.37
C GLY A 504 -20.38 -41.76 -4.41
N ASN A 505 -20.18 -42.67 -3.46
CA ASN A 505 -21.26 -43.10 -2.55
C ASN A 505 -21.36 -42.17 -1.32
N GLY A 506 -20.45 -41.20 -1.15
CA GLY A 506 -20.41 -40.21 -0.05
C GLY A 506 -19.63 -40.69 1.17
N THR A 507 -18.94 -41.84 1.12
CA THR A 507 -18.09 -42.35 2.18
C THR A 507 -16.79 -42.87 1.60
N ILE A 508 -15.69 -42.80 2.38
CA ILE A 508 -14.45 -43.43 2.00
C ILE A 508 -14.41 -44.82 2.61
N GLU A 509 -14.12 -45.84 1.79
CA GLU A 509 -14.07 -47.25 2.17
C GLU A 509 -12.65 -47.82 2.00
N ALA A 510 -12.39 -48.96 2.67
CA ALA A 510 -11.12 -49.66 2.50
C ALA A 510 -10.92 -50.09 1.03
N GLY A 511 -9.75 -49.78 0.49
CA GLY A 511 -9.38 -50.01 -0.91
C GLY A 511 -9.55 -48.79 -1.82
N GLU A 512 -10.10 -47.67 -1.31
CA GLU A 512 -10.16 -46.42 -2.05
C GLU A 512 -8.87 -45.60 -1.87
N ARG A 513 -8.66 -44.61 -2.76
CA ARG A 513 -7.41 -43.89 -2.84
C ARG A 513 -7.16 -43.03 -1.61
N LEU A 514 -5.93 -43.07 -1.15
CA LEU A 514 -5.40 -42.19 -0.12
C LEU A 514 -4.18 -41.46 -0.68
N ARG A 515 -4.23 -40.14 -0.72
CA ARG A 515 -3.09 -39.29 -1.08
C ARG A 515 -2.29 -38.91 0.14
N LEU A 516 -0.99 -39.10 0.04
CA LEU A 516 0.00 -38.65 1.00
C LEU A 516 0.83 -37.56 0.37
N ARG A 517 0.91 -36.41 1.02
CA ARG A 517 1.80 -35.28 0.64
C ARG A 517 2.73 -34.93 1.77
N VAL A 518 4.01 -34.71 1.43
CA VAL A 518 5.00 -34.11 2.32
C VAL A 518 5.43 -32.79 1.68
N TYR A 519 5.42 -31.73 2.47
CA TYR A 519 5.82 -30.40 2.01
C TYR A 519 6.54 -29.66 3.12
N CYS A 520 7.68 -29.10 2.79
CA CYS A 520 8.27 -27.99 3.53
C CYS A 520 9.08 -27.11 2.60
N ALA A 521 9.03 -25.82 2.86
CA ALA A 521 9.76 -24.82 2.12
C ALA A 521 10.33 -23.78 3.06
N GLY A 522 11.45 -23.17 2.70
CA GLY A 522 12.01 -22.09 3.47
C GLY A 522 13.39 -21.66 3.04
N GLY A 523 13.83 -20.56 3.62
CA GLY A 523 15.12 -19.95 3.39
C GLY A 523 15.16 -18.53 3.95
N THR A 524 16.34 -17.93 3.80
CA THR A 524 16.54 -16.50 4.03
C THR A 524 17.05 -15.90 2.73
N PHE A 525 16.40 -14.84 2.29
CA PHE A 525 16.60 -14.22 0.99
C PHE A 525 16.99 -12.76 1.20
N LEU A 526 18.06 -12.32 0.57
CA LEU A 526 18.52 -10.95 0.60
C LEU A 526 18.21 -10.28 -0.74
N THR A 527 17.61 -9.10 -0.70
CA THR A 527 17.50 -8.21 -1.87
C THR A 527 18.25 -6.92 -1.57
N LYS A 528 19.16 -6.53 -2.46
CA LYS A 528 19.85 -5.25 -2.40
C LYS A 528 19.24 -4.32 -3.43
N GLN A 529 18.99 -3.08 -3.03
CA GLN A 529 18.44 -2.05 -3.89
C GLN A 529 19.28 -0.80 -3.77
N GLU A 530 19.59 -0.19 -4.91
CA GLU A 530 20.27 1.10 -4.97
C GLU A 530 19.55 2.01 -5.96
N ALA A 531 19.52 3.30 -5.68
CA ALA A 531 19.01 4.28 -6.62
C ALA A 531 19.78 5.61 -6.52
N LEU A 532 19.99 6.19 -7.68
CA LEU A 532 20.46 7.57 -7.84
C LEU A 532 19.40 8.36 -8.60
N TYR A 533 19.10 9.58 -8.19
CA TYR A 533 18.23 10.44 -8.97
C TYR A 533 18.74 11.86 -9.04
N PHE A 534 18.33 12.49 -10.12
CA PHE A 534 18.56 13.90 -10.40
C PHE A 534 17.30 14.52 -10.96
N GLN A 535 16.96 15.72 -10.54
CA GLN A 535 15.86 16.51 -11.09
C GLN A 535 16.26 17.98 -11.14
N ASP A 536 15.83 18.68 -12.19
CA ASP A 536 15.90 20.12 -12.36
C ASP A 536 14.47 20.66 -12.53
N SER A 537 14.05 21.56 -11.65
CA SER A 537 12.88 22.41 -11.86
C SER A 537 13.39 23.76 -12.35
N TRP A 538 13.13 24.06 -13.62
CA TRP A 538 13.66 25.22 -14.32
C TRP A 538 12.58 26.23 -14.67
N ASP A 539 12.64 27.41 -14.08
CA ASP A 539 11.83 28.56 -14.43
C ASP A 539 12.37 29.23 -15.68
N VAL A 540 11.93 28.75 -16.86
CA VAL A 540 12.37 29.25 -18.17
C VAL A 540 12.04 30.74 -18.33
N ASN A 541 10.96 31.16 -17.71
CA ASN A 541 10.51 32.57 -17.58
C ASN A 541 9.34 32.60 -16.59
N ASP A 542 8.87 33.79 -16.21
CA ASP A 542 7.78 34.07 -15.23
C ASP A 542 6.47 33.29 -15.47
N ARG A 543 6.35 32.52 -16.56
CA ARG A 543 5.12 31.83 -16.94
C ARG A 543 5.33 30.35 -17.28
N LEU A 544 6.55 29.89 -17.48
CA LEU A 544 6.86 28.53 -17.90
C LEU A 544 7.91 27.93 -16.99
N ASN A 545 7.53 26.87 -16.28
CA ASN A 545 8.42 25.99 -15.56
C ASN A 545 8.54 24.65 -16.27
N LEU A 546 9.73 24.05 -16.28
CA LEU A 546 10.03 22.70 -16.76
C LEU A 546 10.63 21.86 -15.65
N ASN A 547 10.09 20.68 -15.42
CA ASN A 547 10.64 19.67 -14.54
C ASN A 547 11.28 18.57 -15.37
N ILE A 548 12.58 18.34 -15.19
CA ILE A 548 13.34 17.33 -15.93
C ILE A 548 14.08 16.45 -14.92
N GLY A 549 13.65 15.19 -14.83
CA GLY A 549 14.18 14.25 -13.87
C GLY A 549 14.62 12.92 -14.50
N VAL A 550 15.56 12.28 -13.85
CA VAL A 550 15.95 10.89 -14.13
C VAL A 550 16.23 10.16 -12.82
N ARG A 551 15.76 8.95 -12.72
CA ARG A 551 16.09 8.02 -11.64
C ARG A 551 16.74 6.79 -12.24
N ARG A 552 17.95 6.44 -11.76
CA ARG A 552 18.64 5.19 -12.07
C ARG A 552 18.53 4.27 -10.87
N SER A 553 17.93 3.12 -11.05
CA SER A 553 17.75 2.12 -9.99
C SER A 553 18.42 0.81 -10.39
N SER A 554 18.84 0.03 -9.40
CA SER A 554 19.29 -1.36 -9.55
C SER A 554 18.79 -2.20 -8.40
N TYR A 555 18.60 -3.49 -8.62
CA TYR A 555 18.31 -4.45 -7.56
C TYR A 555 18.91 -5.83 -7.85
N ASP A 556 19.35 -6.49 -6.79
CA ASP A 556 19.89 -7.85 -6.79
C ASP A 556 19.07 -8.69 -5.79
N ASN A 557 18.14 -9.47 -6.32
CA ASN A 557 17.39 -10.47 -5.57
C ASN A 557 18.20 -11.76 -5.52
N GLN A 558 18.59 -12.22 -4.32
CA GLN A 558 19.44 -13.39 -4.12
C GLN A 558 18.58 -14.62 -3.75
N ASN A 559 19.07 -15.81 -4.13
CA ASN A 559 18.48 -17.09 -3.75
C ASN A 559 18.81 -17.45 -2.28
N ALA A 560 18.27 -18.57 -1.80
CA ALA A 560 18.51 -19.04 -0.43
C ALA A 560 19.99 -19.45 -0.14
N ALA A 561 20.85 -19.54 -1.15
CA ALA A 561 22.30 -19.73 -1.00
C ALA A 561 23.09 -18.41 -0.96
N GLY A 562 22.43 -17.28 -1.16
CA GLY A 562 23.06 -15.96 -1.26
C GLY A 562 23.70 -15.68 -2.62
N GLU A 563 23.27 -16.37 -3.66
CA GLU A 563 23.70 -16.13 -5.03
C GLU A 563 22.69 -15.24 -5.74
N SER A 564 23.15 -14.38 -6.65
CA SER A 564 22.29 -13.51 -7.45
C SER A 564 21.32 -14.36 -8.28
N PHE A 565 20.02 -14.18 -8.03
CA PHE A 565 18.93 -14.83 -8.73
C PHE A 565 18.37 -13.91 -9.82
N ILE A 566 17.89 -12.71 -9.45
CA ILE A 566 17.46 -11.70 -10.41
C ILE A 566 18.28 -10.44 -10.17
N LEU A 567 19.14 -10.12 -11.14
CA LEU A 567 19.94 -8.91 -11.13
C LEU A 567 19.45 -8.00 -12.25
N VAL A 568 19.00 -6.84 -11.90
CA VAL A 568 18.66 -5.76 -12.83
C VAL A 568 19.53 -4.56 -12.49
N GLU A 569 20.31 -4.13 -13.46
CA GLU A 569 21.20 -2.98 -13.35
C GLU A 569 20.74 -1.86 -14.29
N ASP A 570 21.05 -0.61 -13.93
CA ASP A 570 20.89 0.54 -14.81
C ASP A 570 19.47 0.79 -15.35
N GLN A 571 18.44 0.69 -14.48
CA GLN A 571 17.07 1.10 -14.82
C GLN A 571 16.98 2.62 -14.84
N ASP A 572 17.00 3.22 -16.01
CA ASP A 572 16.84 4.65 -16.19
C ASP A 572 15.35 5.01 -16.38
N ALA A 573 14.77 5.73 -15.44
CA ALA A 573 13.40 6.20 -15.46
C ALA A 573 13.36 7.72 -15.68
N MET A 574 12.78 8.13 -16.79
CA MET A 574 12.60 9.55 -17.12
C MET A 574 11.37 10.14 -16.41
N ARG A 575 11.49 11.39 -15.94
CA ARG A 575 10.40 12.21 -15.41
C ARG A 575 10.45 13.57 -16.07
N LEU A 576 9.42 13.91 -16.84
CA LEU A 576 9.33 15.17 -17.55
C LEU A 576 8.03 15.88 -17.16
N GLY A 577 8.12 17.15 -16.82
CA GLY A 577 6.99 17.99 -16.47
C GLY A 577 7.09 19.36 -17.12
N ALA A 578 5.96 19.98 -17.35
CA ALA A 578 5.88 21.37 -17.79
C ALA A 578 4.64 22.03 -17.23
N THR A 579 4.76 23.23 -16.70
CA THR A 579 3.64 24.06 -16.26
C THR A 579 3.69 25.42 -16.95
N TYR A 580 2.52 25.94 -17.33
CA TYR A 580 2.40 27.22 -18.00
C TYR A 580 1.29 28.06 -17.41
N ASP A 581 1.64 29.26 -16.89
CA ASP A 581 0.68 30.25 -16.44
C ASP A 581 -0.07 30.87 -17.63
N VAL A 582 -1.35 30.50 -17.75
CA VAL A 582 -2.17 30.87 -18.91
C VAL A 582 -2.39 32.36 -19.03
N PHE A 583 -2.62 33.03 -17.89
CA PHE A 583 -2.97 34.45 -17.85
C PHE A 583 -1.86 35.35 -17.31
N GLY A 584 -0.80 34.77 -16.73
CA GLY A 584 0.31 35.49 -16.12
C GLY A 584 -0.06 36.14 -14.79
N ASP A 585 -0.99 35.53 -14.07
CA ASP A 585 -1.50 36.02 -12.77
C ASP A 585 -1.28 35.03 -11.63
N GLY A 586 -0.60 33.90 -11.90
CA GLY A 586 -0.31 32.85 -10.92
C GLY A 586 -1.53 32.04 -10.48
N ASN A 587 -2.71 32.26 -11.07
CA ASN A 587 -3.97 31.62 -10.63
C ASN A 587 -4.46 30.51 -11.53
N SER A 588 -3.86 30.36 -12.74
CA SER A 588 -4.34 29.40 -13.73
C SER A 588 -3.17 28.77 -14.46
N LYS A 589 -3.01 27.46 -14.36
CA LYS A 589 -1.97 26.72 -15.04
C LYS A 589 -2.50 25.66 -16.00
N LEU A 590 -1.84 25.53 -17.15
CA LEU A 590 -1.80 24.29 -17.93
C LEU A 590 -0.58 23.49 -17.49
N TYR A 591 -0.74 22.18 -17.35
CA TYR A 591 0.37 21.31 -17.00
C TYR A 591 0.35 20.02 -17.79
N ALA A 592 1.53 19.46 -17.98
CA ALA A 592 1.74 18.19 -18.63
C ALA A 592 2.85 17.43 -17.91
N SER A 593 2.74 16.12 -17.80
CA SER A 593 3.82 15.25 -17.33
C SER A 593 3.90 13.98 -18.15
N PHE A 594 5.12 13.46 -18.28
CA PHE A 594 5.43 12.12 -18.78
C PHE A 594 6.40 11.46 -17.80
N GLY A 595 6.16 10.20 -17.45
CA GLY A 595 7.02 9.46 -16.55
C GLY A 595 7.07 7.96 -16.85
N GLU A 596 8.26 7.38 -16.65
CA GLU A 596 8.50 5.93 -16.62
C GLU A 596 8.65 5.51 -15.16
N TYR A 597 7.89 4.51 -14.72
CA TYR A 597 7.81 4.07 -13.33
C TYR A 597 8.13 2.59 -13.24
N TYR A 598 9.12 2.23 -12.42
CA TYR A 598 9.58 0.86 -12.25
C TYR A 598 9.13 0.25 -10.92
N LEU A 599 8.80 -1.05 -10.96
CA LEU A 599 8.50 -1.87 -9.79
C LEU A 599 9.62 -2.90 -9.60
N PRO A 600 10.21 -3.04 -8.41
CA PRO A 600 11.16 -4.12 -8.12
C PRO A 600 10.47 -5.48 -8.05
N VAL A 601 11.25 -6.56 -8.00
CA VAL A 601 10.73 -7.91 -7.81
C VAL A 601 10.44 -8.14 -6.33
N ALA A 602 9.28 -8.68 -6.02
CA ALA A 602 8.85 -9.01 -4.66
C ALA A 602 9.68 -10.17 -4.07
N ALA A 603 9.89 -10.15 -2.76
CA ALA A 603 10.61 -11.25 -2.11
C ALA A 603 9.87 -12.60 -2.20
N ASN A 604 8.54 -12.59 -2.40
CA ASN A 604 7.76 -13.80 -2.62
C ASN A 604 8.24 -14.60 -3.84
N THR A 605 8.63 -13.93 -4.92
CA THR A 605 9.21 -14.56 -6.10
C THR A 605 10.48 -15.35 -5.75
N ASN A 606 11.37 -14.78 -4.91
CA ASN A 606 12.58 -15.48 -4.42
C ASN A 606 12.21 -16.69 -3.56
N ILE A 607 11.28 -16.51 -2.61
CA ILE A 607 10.84 -17.55 -1.66
C ILE A 607 10.27 -18.74 -2.42
N ARG A 608 9.44 -18.49 -3.42
CA ARG A 608 8.72 -19.50 -4.19
C ARG A 608 9.63 -20.22 -5.21
N MET A 609 10.46 -19.47 -5.95
CA MET A 609 11.23 -20.04 -7.06
C MET A 609 12.65 -20.42 -6.68
N SER A 610 13.32 -19.70 -5.79
CA SER A 610 14.74 -19.90 -5.48
C SER A 610 14.99 -20.35 -4.04
N GLY A 611 13.94 -20.77 -3.34
CA GLY A 611 13.97 -21.33 -2.01
C GLY A 611 14.34 -22.81 -1.98
N LYS A 612 14.61 -23.30 -0.78
CA LYS A 612 14.77 -24.73 -0.53
C LYS A 612 13.38 -25.32 -0.31
N GLU A 613 12.90 -26.13 -1.24
CA GLU A 613 11.61 -26.80 -1.15
C GLU A 613 11.75 -28.32 -1.26
N TYR A 614 11.04 -29.03 -0.40
CA TYR A 614 10.83 -30.47 -0.50
C TYR A 614 9.32 -30.72 -0.64
N PHE A 615 8.89 -31.20 -1.81
CA PHE A 615 7.49 -31.46 -2.07
C PHE A 615 7.30 -32.79 -2.79
N THR A 616 6.61 -33.73 -2.13
CA THR A 616 6.33 -35.04 -2.69
C THR A 616 4.86 -35.41 -2.56
N GLN A 617 4.39 -36.26 -3.49
CA GLN A 617 3.06 -36.82 -3.47
C GLN A 617 3.10 -38.30 -3.78
N GLN A 618 2.24 -39.10 -3.11
CA GLN A 618 2.07 -40.52 -3.37
C GLN A 618 0.61 -40.91 -3.16
N TYR A 619 0.10 -41.75 -4.02
CA TYR A 619 -1.20 -42.36 -3.84
C TYR A 619 -1.03 -43.81 -3.39
N CYS A 620 -1.84 -44.23 -2.40
CA CYS A 620 -1.95 -45.59 -1.88
C CYS A 620 -3.44 -45.93 -1.72
N GLU A 621 -3.75 -47.18 -1.42
CA GLU A 621 -5.10 -47.55 -1.02
C GLU A 621 -5.21 -47.51 0.51
N TRP A 622 -6.30 -46.88 1.03
CA TRP A 622 -6.63 -46.89 2.45
C TRP A 622 -6.94 -48.30 2.91
N ASP A 623 -6.35 -48.79 3.97
CA ASP A 623 -6.54 -50.16 4.48
C ASP A 623 -7.79 -50.29 5.40
N GLY A 624 -8.56 -49.22 5.57
CA GLY A 624 -9.75 -49.18 6.41
C GLY A 624 -9.42 -48.99 7.89
N THR A 625 -8.16 -48.72 8.27
CA THR A 625 -7.76 -48.50 9.66
C THR A 625 -7.33 -47.08 9.90
N VAL A 626 -7.45 -46.64 11.17
CA VAL A 626 -6.84 -45.42 11.71
C VAL A 626 -5.86 -45.88 12.78
N ASN A 627 -4.56 -45.65 12.50
CA ASN A 627 -3.48 -46.14 13.38
C ASN A 627 -3.41 -45.44 14.74
N ASN A 628 -3.87 -44.20 14.80
CA ASN A 628 -4.03 -43.45 16.04
C ASN A 628 -5.33 -42.65 15.99
N ALA A 629 -6.28 -43.04 16.84
CA ALA A 629 -7.61 -42.42 16.85
C ALA A 629 -7.58 -40.95 17.32
N ASP A 630 -6.59 -40.59 18.15
CA ASP A 630 -6.46 -39.23 18.67
C ASP A 630 -5.77 -38.29 17.64
N GLU A 631 -4.98 -38.86 16.69
CA GLU A 631 -4.23 -38.12 15.70
C GLU A 631 -4.81 -38.32 14.28
N PHE A 632 -5.77 -39.18 14.08
CA PHE A 632 -6.33 -39.58 12.79
C PHE A 632 -5.26 -39.85 11.71
N ILE A 633 -4.37 -40.81 11.98
CA ILE A 633 -3.38 -41.26 10.98
C ILE A 633 -3.98 -42.43 10.21
N PRO A 634 -4.38 -42.21 8.92
CA PRO A 634 -4.91 -43.33 8.12
C PRO A 634 -3.88 -44.41 7.90
N GLY A 635 -4.29 -45.68 8.02
CA GLY A 635 -3.49 -46.83 7.59
C GLY A 635 -3.54 -46.98 6.08
N PHE A 636 -2.52 -47.58 5.49
CA PHE A 636 -2.49 -47.91 4.06
C PHE A 636 -1.62 -49.14 3.82
N ASP A 637 -1.91 -49.86 2.75
CA ASP A 637 -1.10 -50.97 2.28
C ASP A 637 0.07 -50.45 1.43
N PRO A 638 1.33 -50.53 1.89
CA PRO A 638 2.50 -50.06 1.11
C PRO A 638 2.67 -50.74 -0.26
N SER A 639 2.04 -51.92 -0.45
CA SER A 639 2.12 -52.65 -1.73
C SER A 639 1.23 -52.08 -2.80
N THR A 640 0.23 -51.25 -2.42
CA THR A 640 -0.69 -50.58 -3.34
C THR A 640 -0.20 -49.20 -3.75
N CYS A 641 0.85 -48.72 -3.10
CA CYS A 641 1.33 -47.35 -3.33
C CYS A 641 1.93 -47.23 -4.74
N GLU A 642 1.51 -46.19 -5.45
CA GLU A 642 2.12 -45.76 -6.69
C GLU A 642 3.56 -45.29 -6.48
N THR A 643 4.30 -45.10 -7.57
CA THR A 643 5.62 -44.44 -7.49
C THR A 643 5.46 -43.05 -6.96
N LYS A 644 6.28 -42.70 -5.95
CA LYS A 644 6.27 -41.37 -5.37
C LYS A 644 6.69 -40.34 -6.43
N SER A 645 5.88 -39.31 -6.59
CA SER A 645 6.20 -38.15 -7.41
C SER A 645 6.95 -37.12 -6.58
N TYR A 646 8.03 -36.59 -7.13
CA TYR A 646 8.80 -35.49 -6.56
C TYR A 646 8.51 -34.24 -7.40
N TYR A 647 7.93 -33.24 -6.78
CA TYR A 647 7.81 -31.90 -7.36
C TYR A 647 9.05 -31.06 -7.06
N SER A 648 9.64 -31.24 -5.85
CA SER A 648 10.90 -30.65 -5.41
C SER A 648 11.61 -31.63 -4.47
N ASP A 649 12.93 -31.68 -4.52
CA ASP A 649 13.75 -32.68 -3.81
C ASP A 649 14.46 -32.18 -2.56
N GLY A 650 14.25 -30.89 -2.21
CA GLY A 650 14.88 -30.21 -1.07
C GLY A 650 16.21 -29.53 -1.40
N SER A 651 16.67 -29.56 -2.64
CA SER A 651 17.80 -28.76 -3.10
C SER A 651 17.37 -27.32 -3.42
N ILE A 652 18.34 -26.42 -3.46
CA ILE A 652 18.11 -25.06 -3.99
C ILE A 652 18.25 -25.18 -5.51
N PRO A 653 17.25 -24.73 -6.30
CA PRO A 653 17.31 -24.79 -7.74
C PRO A 653 18.47 -23.98 -8.33
N ASP A 654 18.96 -24.37 -9.50
CA ASP A 654 19.97 -23.60 -10.23
C ASP A 654 19.37 -22.29 -10.74
N ALA A 655 19.89 -21.16 -10.25
CA ALA A 655 19.36 -19.83 -10.60
C ALA A 655 19.40 -19.53 -12.12
N ARG A 656 20.24 -20.22 -12.88
CA ARG A 656 20.32 -20.07 -14.35
C ARG A 656 19.11 -20.64 -15.07
N GLY A 657 18.51 -21.72 -14.53
CA GLY A 657 17.32 -22.36 -15.09
C GLY A 657 16.02 -21.65 -14.70
N LEU A 658 16.03 -20.79 -13.68
CA LEU A 658 14.83 -20.17 -13.16
C LEU A 658 14.42 -18.90 -13.88
N LYS A 659 15.30 -18.32 -14.69
CA LYS A 659 15.02 -17.03 -15.33
C LYS A 659 15.61 -16.91 -16.73
N ASP A 660 15.03 -16.05 -17.54
CA ASP A 660 15.64 -15.53 -18.75
C ASP A 660 16.89 -14.70 -18.39
N ALA A 661 18.00 -14.96 -19.08
CA ALA A 661 19.26 -14.23 -18.90
C ALA A 661 19.13 -12.74 -19.34
N ASN A 662 18.13 -12.43 -20.16
CA ASN A 662 17.87 -11.07 -20.69
C ASN A 662 16.62 -10.44 -20.08
N ILE A 663 16.19 -10.89 -18.90
CA ILE A 663 14.97 -10.40 -18.25
C ILE A 663 15.00 -8.88 -18.05
N GLU A 664 13.93 -8.20 -18.47
CA GLU A 664 13.75 -6.76 -18.29
C GLU A 664 12.87 -6.47 -17.07
N PRO A 665 13.05 -5.32 -16.41
CA PRO A 665 12.24 -4.94 -15.26
C PRO A 665 10.77 -4.71 -15.62
N MET A 666 9.89 -4.80 -14.62
CA MET A 666 8.51 -4.35 -14.74
C MET A 666 8.43 -2.83 -14.68
N TYR A 667 7.77 -2.19 -15.66
CA TYR A 667 7.55 -0.75 -15.65
C TYR A 667 6.30 -0.32 -16.42
N SER A 668 5.81 0.87 -16.05
CA SER A 668 4.70 1.56 -16.71
C SER A 668 5.14 2.93 -17.22
N GLU A 669 4.56 3.35 -18.35
CA GLU A 669 4.63 4.71 -18.85
C GLU A 669 3.34 5.46 -18.55
N GLU A 670 3.44 6.72 -18.14
CA GLU A 670 2.30 7.56 -17.81
C GLU A 670 2.42 8.94 -18.48
N THR A 671 1.31 9.41 -19.04
CA THR A 671 1.15 10.78 -19.54
C THR A 671 -0.04 11.45 -18.86
N ILE A 672 0.16 12.66 -18.31
CA ILE A 672 -0.91 13.48 -17.74
C ILE A 672 -0.93 14.83 -18.48
N LEU A 673 -2.14 15.31 -18.82
CA LEU A 673 -2.39 16.64 -19.37
C LEU A 673 -3.52 17.30 -18.57
N GLY A 674 -3.28 18.47 -18.01
CA GLY A 674 -4.27 19.08 -17.12
C GLY A 674 -4.32 20.60 -17.16
N PHE A 675 -5.40 21.13 -16.59
CA PHE A 675 -5.64 22.54 -16.33
C PHE A 675 -6.15 22.72 -14.91
N ALA A 676 -5.51 23.61 -14.15
CA ALA A 676 -5.93 23.96 -12.81
C ALA A 676 -6.10 25.47 -12.67
N THR A 677 -7.07 25.91 -11.86
CA THR A 677 -7.31 27.34 -11.60
C THR A 677 -7.94 27.56 -10.23
N THR A 678 -7.48 28.61 -9.53
CA THR A 678 -8.16 29.14 -8.34
C THR A 678 -9.06 30.30 -8.74
N LEU A 679 -10.32 30.26 -8.29
CA LEU A 679 -11.32 31.27 -8.60
C LEU A 679 -11.29 32.37 -7.53
N ASN A 680 -10.72 33.54 -7.87
CA ASN A 680 -10.46 34.62 -6.92
C ASN A 680 -11.55 35.73 -6.93
N SER A 681 -12.73 35.46 -7.51
CA SER A 681 -13.81 36.47 -7.54
C SER A 681 -15.21 35.88 -7.70
N GLY A 682 -16.23 36.61 -7.18
CA GLY A 682 -17.63 36.27 -7.35
C GLY A 682 -18.13 35.23 -6.35
N MET A 683 -19.14 34.45 -6.73
CA MET A 683 -19.79 33.46 -5.85
C MET A 683 -18.90 32.20 -5.59
N LEU A 684 -17.87 32.01 -6.38
CA LEU A 684 -16.95 30.89 -6.30
C LEU A 684 -15.55 31.32 -5.85
N GLU A 685 -15.42 32.47 -5.20
CA GLU A 685 -14.15 32.93 -4.61
C GLU A 685 -13.63 31.89 -3.57
N GLY A 686 -12.36 31.54 -3.70
CA GLY A 686 -11.68 30.55 -2.86
C GLY A 686 -12.01 29.09 -3.22
N TRP A 687 -12.51 28.85 -4.46
CA TRP A 687 -12.63 27.51 -5.00
C TRP A 687 -11.49 27.22 -5.96
N ASP A 688 -10.92 26.01 -5.82
CA ASP A 688 -9.97 25.44 -6.77
C ASP A 688 -10.70 24.51 -7.70
N PHE A 689 -10.33 24.55 -8.96
CA PHE A 689 -10.80 23.68 -10.02
C PHE A 689 -9.60 23.01 -10.69
N ASN A 690 -9.66 21.70 -10.90
CA ASN A 690 -8.64 20.93 -11.64
C ASN A 690 -9.34 19.96 -12.59
N ALA A 691 -8.85 19.86 -13.81
CA ALA A 691 -9.32 18.89 -14.80
C ALA A 691 -8.14 18.33 -15.56
N TYR A 692 -8.03 17.00 -15.61
CA TYR A 692 -6.90 16.36 -16.29
C TYR A 692 -7.26 15.03 -16.92
N TYR A 693 -6.52 14.72 -17.99
CA TYR A 693 -6.49 13.43 -18.66
C TYR A 693 -5.26 12.67 -18.23
N THR A 694 -5.41 11.39 -17.91
CA THR A 694 -4.34 10.45 -17.58
C THR A 694 -4.40 9.27 -18.51
N GLU A 695 -3.25 8.91 -19.09
CA GLU A 695 -3.01 7.69 -19.84
C GLU A 695 -1.85 6.96 -19.20
N ARG A 696 -2.03 5.67 -18.90
CA ARG A 696 -1.00 4.81 -18.31
C ARG A 696 -1.00 3.46 -19.00
N GLU A 697 0.17 3.03 -19.46
CA GLU A 697 0.39 1.75 -20.12
C GLU A 697 1.42 0.91 -19.35
N LEU A 698 1.16 -0.38 -19.18
CA LEU A 698 2.16 -1.33 -18.72
C LEU A 698 3.05 -1.69 -19.90
N ALA A 699 4.32 -1.27 -19.85
CA ALA A 699 5.26 -1.46 -20.95
C ALA A 699 6.01 -2.80 -20.88
N SER A 700 6.28 -3.30 -19.66
CA SER A 700 6.90 -4.60 -19.41
C SER A 700 6.45 -5.16 -18.07
N THR A 701 6.41 -6.50 -17.95
CA THR A 701 6.25 -7.19 -16.66
C THR A 701 7.10 -8.44 -16.61
N ILE A 702 7.32 -8.95 -15.40
CA ILE A 702 7.98 -10.23 -15.13
C ILE A 702 6.90 -11.20 -14.67
N GLU A 703 6.82 -12.39 -15.32
CA GLU A 703 5.98 -13.51 -14.93
C GLU A 703 6.68 -14.82 -15.20
N ASP A 704 6.28 -15.89 -14.52
CA ASP A 704 6.73 -17.23 -14.87
C ASP A 704 5.90 -17.85 -15.98
N VAL A 705 6.57 -18.56 -16.87
CA VAL A 705 5.97 -19.25 -18.00
C VAL A 705 6.50 -20.66 -18.11
N LEU A 706 5.66 -21.61 -18.48
CA LEU A 706 6.09 -22.94 -18.86
C LEU A 706 6.73 -22.88 -20.25
N ILE A 707 7.88 -23.56 -20.46
CA ILE A 707 8.61 -23.55 -21.74
C ILE A 707 8.49 -24.87 -22.53
N ASP A 708 7.79 -25.85 -22.04
CA ASP A 708 7.68 -27.20 -22.56
C ASP A 708 7.29 -27.28 -24.03
N GLN A 709 6.39 -26.38 -24.45
CA GLN A 709 5.86 -26.32 -25.81
C GLN A 709 6.91 -25.99 -26.88
N ALA A 710 8.04 -25.41 -26.50
CA ALA A 710 9.17 -25.17 -27.39
C ALA A 710 10.04 -26.41 -27.68
N PHE A 711 9.73 -27.54 -27.04
CA PHE A 711 10.51 -28.79 -27.10
C PHE A 711 9.65 -29.98 -27.53
N ALA A 712 10.26 -31.14 -27.73
CA ALA A 712 9.50 -32.36 -27.98
C ALA A 712 8.72 -32.79 -26.73
N PRO A 713 7.52 -33.38 -26.88
CA PRO A 713 6.69 -33.75 -25.73
C PRO A 713 7.43 -34.62 -24.71
N GLY A 714 7.52 -34.14 -23.45
CA GLY A 714 8.20 -34.81 -22.35
C GLY A 714 9.73 -34.70 -22.38
N GLU A 715 10.33 -33.88 -23.23
CA GLU A 715 11.76 -33.61 -23.27
C GLU A 715 12.19 -32.61 -22.20
N VAL A 716 11.35 -31.61 -21.91
CA VAL A 716 11.58 -30.54 -20.92
C VAL A 716 10.30 -30.34 -20.12
N HIS A 717 10.46 -30.03 -18.80
CA HIS A 717 9.38 -29.52 -17.95
C HIS A 717 9.94 -28.46 -17.01
N GLN A 718 9.80 -27.20 -17.39
CA GLN A 718 10.46 -26.11 -16.68
C GLN A 718 9.66 -24.81 -16.74
N TYR A 719 9.49 -24.17 -15.55
CA TYR A 719 8.98 -22.81 -15.43
C TYR A 719 10.12 -21.82 -15.37
N VAL A 720 9.99 -20.70 -16.07
CA VAL A 720 11.03 -19.68 -16.21
C VAL A 720 10.45 -18.29 -16.04
N LEU A 721 11.04 -17.49 -15.15
CA LEU A 721 10.73 -16.06 -15.07
C LEU A 721 11.24 -15.34 -16.32
N THR A 722 10.36 -14.63 -16.99
CA THR A 722 10.66 -13.91 -18.23
C THR A 722 9.75 -12.71 -18.41
N ASN A 723 9.91 -12.00 -19.51
CA ASN A 723 8.94 -11.03 -20.00
C ASN A 723 8.06 -11.76 -21.05
N PRO A 724 6.82 -12.17 -20.72
CA PRO A 724 6.00 -12.97 -21.63
C PRO A 724 5.83 -12.30 -23.00
N GLY A 725 5.80 -13.12 -24.06
CA GLY A 725 5.68 -12.66 -25.45
C GLY A 725 6.96 -12.05 -26.04
N THR A 726 8.12 -12.29 -25.43
CA THR A 726 9.45 -11.93 -25.96
C THR A 726 10.31 -13.18 -26.20
N ASP A 727 11.37 -13.03 -27.01
CA ASP A 727 12.37 -14.07 -27.17
C ASP A 727 13.18 -14.20 -25.89
N MET A 728 13.54 -15.44 -25.47
CA MET A 728 14.30 -15.67 -24.24
C MET A 728 15.62 -16.42 -24.49
N TYR A 729 16.55 -16.27 -23.56
CA TYR A 729 17.80 -17.03 -23.49
C TYR A 729 17.94 -17.64 -22.09
N VAL A 730 17.66 -18.92 -21.97
CA VAL A 730 17.52 -19.63 -20.69
C VAL A 730 18.39 -20.89 -20.64
N TYR A 731 18.88 -21.24 -19.45
CA TYR A 731 19.50 -22.53 -19.17
C TYR A 731 18.40 -23.57 -18.99
N VAL A 732 18.38 -24.60 -19.85
CA VAL A 732 17.41 -25.69 -19.80
C VAL A 732 18.00 -26.81 -18.96
N ASP A 733 17.41 -27.05 -17.79
CA ASP A 733 17.95 -27.98 -16.78
C ASP A 733 18.04 -29.40 -17.30
N ASP A 734 17.01 -29.90 -17.97
CA ASP A 734 16.95 -31.23 -18.54
C ASP A 734 17.98 -31.46 -19.65
N LEU A 735 18.43 -30.41 -20.32
CA LEU A 735 19.42 -30.48 -21.41
C LEU A 735 20.83 -30.06 -20.96
N GLU A 736 20.98 -29.53 -19.76
CA GLU A 736 22.21 -28.94 -19.18
C GLU A 736 22.90 -27.92 -20.11
N GLU A 737 22.13 -27.12 -20.86
CA GLU A 737 22.68 -26.09 -21.76
C GLU A 737 21.78 -24.88 -21.94
N PHE A 738 22.36 -23.75 -22.34
CA PHE A 738 21.59 -22.56 -22.70
C PHE A 738 20.89 -22.70 -24.05
N ARG A 739 19.64 -22.29 -24.13
CA ARG A 739 18.83 -22.25 -25.33
C ARG A 739 18.27 -20.89 -25.61
N SER A 740 18.29 -20.46 -26.87
CA SER A 740 17.49 -19.35 -27.34
C SER A 740 16.14 -19.91 -27.81
N ILE A 741 15.06 -19.42 -27.22
CA ILE A 741 13.68 -19.82 -27.53
C ILE A 741 12.96 -18.60 -28.05
N SER A 742 12.28 -18.72 -29.19
CA SER A 742 11.54 -17.61 -29.76
C SER A 742 10.17 -17.43 -29.11
N ALA A 743 9.67 -16.19 -29.02
CA ALA A 743 8.33 -15.90 -28.58
C ALA A 743 7.26 -16.69 -29.39
N ALA A 744 7.53 -16.94 -30.68
CA ALA A 744 6.62 -17.69 -31.52
C ALA A 744 6.53 -19.18 -31.17
N ASP A 745 7.60 -19.79 -30.66
CA ASP A 745 7.62 -21.18 -30.23
C ASP A 745 6.91 -21.37 -28.88
N LEU A 746 6.93 -20.31 -28.02
CA LEU A 746 6.28 -20.28 -26.72
C LEU A 746 4.79 -19.96 -26.79
N ASN A 747 4.38 -19.16 -27.78
CA ASN A 747 2.99 -18.79 -28.05
C ASN A 747 2.28 -17.97 -26.93
N TYR A 748 3.03 -17.26 -26.11
CA TYR A 748 2.44 -16.30 -25.15
C TYR A 748 2.24 -14.94 -25.80
N PRO A 749 1.12 -14.23 -25.53
CA PRO A 749 0.95 -12.82 -25.90
C PRO A 749 1.80 -11.95 -24.96
N LYS A 750 2.04 -10.71 -25.36
CA LYS A 750 2.58 -9.71 -24.44
C LYS A 750 1.55 -9.33 -23.38
N PRO A 751 1.98 -9.10 -22.13
CA PRO A 751 1.16 -8.49 -21.10
C PRO A 751 0.70 -7.09 -21.52
N ILE A 752 -0.57 -6.79 -21.29
CA ILE A 752 -1.19 -5.51 -21.63
C ILE A 752 -2.02 -5.07 -20.44
N ARG A 753 -1.82 -3.81 -20.02
CA ARG A 753 -2.72 -3.07 -19.15
C ARG A 753 -2.70 -1.61 -19.58
N GLU A 754 -3.85 -1.14 -20.03
CA GLU A 754 -4.09 0.22 -20.49
C GLU A 754 -5.11 0.88 -19.58
N TYR A 755 -4.80 2.07 -19.07
CA TYR A 755 -5.69 2.90 -18.28
C TYR A 755 -5.79 4.29 -18.92
N GLU A 756 -7.01 4.69 -19.21
CA GLU A 756 -7.34 6.03 -19.69
C GLU A 756 -8.38 6.67 -18.79
N ALA A 757 -8.18 7.91 -18.37
CA ALA A 757 -9.10 8.60 -17.49
C ALA A 757 -9.20 10.09 -17.76
N LEU A 758 -10.41 10.62 -17.56
CA LEU A 758 -10.66 12.05 -17.46
C LEU A 758 -11.21 12.36 -16.06
N THR A 759 -10.46 13.18 -15.31
CA THR A 759 -10.78 13.54 -13.93
C THR A 759 -11.12 15.02 -13.83
N PHE A 760 -12.15 15.33 -13.03
CA PHE A 760 -12.55 16.68 -12.63
C PHE A 760 -12.57 16.78 -11.13
N GLU A 761 -11.98 17.84 -10.61
CA GLU A 761 -11.93 18.14 -9.17
C GLU A 761 -12.39 19.57 -8.92
N VAL A 762 -13.11 19.74 -7.83
CA VAL A 762 -13.51 21.06 -7.33
C VAL A 762 -13.35 21.02 -5.84
N SER A 763 -12.53 21.90 -5.28
CA SER A 763 -12.25 21.92 -3.84
C SER A 763 -12.35 23.31 -3.26
N ARG A 764 -12.64 23.36 -1.97
CA ARG A 764 -12.57 24.51 -1.11
C ARG A 764 -12.06 24.09 0.24
N ALA A 765 -10.96 24.68 0.68
CA ALA A 765 -10.36 24.43 1.97
C ALA A 765 -11.29 24.85 3.14
N TRP A 766 -11.07 24.24 4.32
CA TRP A 766 -11.80 24.62 5.54
C TRP A 766 -11.44 26.03 6.00
N ASP A 767 -12.42 26.92 6.02
CA ASP A 767 -12.26 28.32 6.45
C ASP A 767 -12.80 28.60 7.87
N GLY A 768 -13.11 27.52 8.61
CA GLY A 768 -13.76 27.62 9.94
C GLY A 768 -15.30 27.61 9.88
N ASP A 769 -15.88 27.75 8.69
CA ASP A 769 -17.32 27.74 8.46
C ASP A 769 -17.74 26.53 7.61
N TRP A 770 -17.05 26.25 6.47
CA TRP A 770 -17.34 25.11 5.62
C TRP A 770 -16.20 24.76 4.67
N MET A 771 -16.18 23.50 4.24
CA MET A 771 -15.29 22.97 3.21
C MET A 771 -16.04 22.00 2.30
N ALA A 772 -15.51 21.80 1.10
CA ALA A 772 -15.95 20.74 0.20
C ALA A 772 -14.83 20.29 -0.72
N ASN A 773 -14.76 19.00 -0.97
CA ASN A 773 -13.92 18.40 -2.01
C ASN A 773 -14.81 17.45 -2.82
N ILE A 774 -14.82 17.62 -4.12
CA ILE A 774 -15.64 16.85 -5.07
C ILE A 774 -14.75 16.41 -6.20
N SER A 775 -14.72 15.12 -6.49
CA SER A 775 -14.04 14.59 -7.67
C SER A 775 -14.92 13.64 -8.47
N TYR A 776 -14.72 13.64 -9.75
CA TYR A 776 -15.34 12.71 -10.69
C TYR A 776 -14.31 12.22 -11.70
N THR A 777 -14.10 10.91 -11.77
CA THR A 777 -13.24 10.26 -12.74
C THR A 777 -14.08 9.36 -13.66
N ASN A 778 -13.91 9.55 -14.97
CA ASN A 778 -14.39 8.63 -15.98
C ASN A 778 -13.20 7.89 -16.55
N SER A 779 -13.13 6.56 -16.37
CA SER A 779 -11.96 5.77 -16.76
C SER A 779 -12.32 4.47 -17.47
N ASP A 780 -11.36 3.95 -18.21
CA ASP A 780 -11.33 2.59 -18.75
C ASP A 780 -10.03 1.90 -18.32
N THR A 781 -10.10 0.64 -17.92
CA THR A 781 -8.95 -0.23 -17.60
C THR A 781 -9.11 -1.54 -18.33
N MET A 782 -8.30 -1.76 -19.35
CA MET A 782 -8.38 -2.91 -20.24
C MET A 782 -7.05 -3.64 -20.31
N GLY A 783 -7.07 -4.94 -20.48
CA GLY A 783 -5.84 -5.73 -20.63
C GLY A 783 -6.04 -7.23 -20.48
N ASN A 784 -4.93 -7.94 -20.49
CA ASN A 784 -4.83 -9.38 -20.21
C ASN A 784 -4.06 -9.67 -18.92
N TYR A 785 -3.58 -8.64 -18.22
CA TYR A 785 -2.78 -8.72 -17.02
C TYR A 785 -3.19 -7.62 -16.01
N GLU A 786 -3.59 -8.02 -14.80
CA GLU A 786 -4.00 -7.07 -13.76
C GLU A 786 -2.79 -6.39 -13.10
N GLY A 787 -1.73 -7.13 -12.88
CA GLY A 787 -0.54 -6.71 -12.15
C GLY A 787 0.01 -7.85 -11.30
N THR A 788 0.77 -7.51 -10.27
CA THR A 788 1.49 -8.48 -9.44
C THR A 788 0.60 -9.40 -8.58
N VAL A 789 -0.71 -9.18 -8.56
CA VAL A 789 -1.71 -10.07 -7.96
C VAL A 789 -2.87 -10.29 -8.91
N LYS A 790 -3.65 -11.35 -8.71
CA LYS A 790 -4.78 -11.74 -9.57
C LYS A 790 -6.08 -11.76 -8.76
N SER A 791 -6.92 -10.74 -8.94
CA SER A 791 -8.20 -10.60 -8.23
C SER A 791 -9.25 -11.62 -8.65
N ASP A 792 -9.17 -12.16 -9.88
CA ASP A 792 -10.16 -13.10 -10.41
C ASP A 792 -10.22 -14.41 -9.61
N ASN A 793 -9.13 -14.78 -8.94
CA ASN A 793 -9.05 -15.99 -8.10
C ASN A 793 -8.46 -15.73 -6.68
N GLY A 794 -8.10 -14.48 -6.36
CA GLY A 794 -7.54 -14.09 -5.07
C GLY A 794 -6.07 -14.47 -4.86
N GLN A 795 -5.29 -14.71 -5.92
CA GLN A 795 -3.87 -15.06 -5.84
C GLN A 795 -3.00 -13.81 -5.56
N ASP A 796 -2.13 -13.91 -4.54
CA ASP A 796 -1.20 -12.84 -4.10
C ASP A 796 0.28 -13.21 -4.31
N ASP A 797 0.58 -14.17 -5.16
CA ASP A 797 1.93 -14.57 -5.55
C ASP A 797 2.53 -13.56 -6.55
N ALA A 798 3.12 -12.50 -6.04
CA ALA A 798 3.58 -11.35 -6.81
C ALA A 798 4.63 -11.73 -7.87
N GLY A 799 4.33 -11.45 -9.16
CA GLY A 799 5.19 -11.72 -10.31
C GLY A 799 5.33 -13.19 -10.70
N ILE A 800 4.49 -14.04 -10.13
CA ILE A 800 4.34 -15.48 -10.48
C ILE A 800 2.84 -15.83 -10.36
N THR A 801 2.01 -15.13 -11.10
CA THR A 801 0.56 -15.34 -11.12
C THR A 801 0.20 -16.40 -12.18
N GLN A 802 -0.98 -17.01 -12.06
CA GLN A 802 -1.45 -17.99 -13.06
C GLN A 802 -1.74 -17.39 -14.45
N ASP A 803 -1.62 -16.08 -14.65
CA ASP A 803 -2.02 -15.45 -15.92
C ASP A 803 -1.20 -15.94 -17.12
N PHE A 804 0.06 -16.36 -16.89
CA PHE A 804 0.99 -16.80 -17.93
C PHE A 804 1.62 -18.18 -17.68
N ASP A 805 1.12 -18.99 -16.71
CA ASP A 805 1.63 -20.35 -16.49
C ASP A 805 1.56 -21.21 -17.75
N PHE A 806 0.49 -21.10 -18.52
CA PHE A 806 0.26 -21.83 -19.78
C PHE A 806 -0.24 -20.90 -20.88
N PRO A 807 0.13 -21.11 -22.14
CA PRO A 807 -0.42 -20.34 -23.26
C PRO A 807 -1.96 -20.34 -23.31
N GLU A 808 -2.58 -21.49 -22.95
CA GLU A 808 -4.02 -21.69 -22.91
C GLU A 808 -4.73 -20.77 -21.91
N PHE A 809 -4.07 -20.35 -20.83
CA PHE A 809 -4.64 -19.40 -19.87
C PHE A 809 -4.73 -17.98 -20.43
N THR A 810 -3.97 -17.70 -21.47
CA THR A 810 -4.01 -16.41 -22.16
C THR A 810 -5.14 -16.29 -23.17
N GLU A 811 -5.77 -17.41 -23.56
CA GLU A 811 -6.93 -17.41 -24.44
C GLU A 811 -8.14 -16.79 -23.73
N GLY A 812 -8.65 -15.66 -24.23
CA GLY A 812 -9.75 -14.91 -23.61
C GLY A 812 -9.36 -14.06 -22.41
N SER A 813 -8.09 -13.98 -22.03
CA SER A 813 -7.60 -13.18 -20.88
C SER A 813 -7.74 -11.67 -21.07
N TYR A 814 -7.80 -11.18 -22.34
CA TYR A 814 -7.96 -9.75 -22.62
C TYR A 814 -9.43 -9.30 -22.42
N GLY A 815 -9.61 -8.33 -21.54
CA GLY A 815 -10.92 -7.77 -21.24
C GLY A 815 -10.86 -6.63 -20.22
N ARG A 816 -12.00 -6.35 -19.56
CA ARG A 816 -12.04 -5.42 -18.43
C ARG A 816 -11.40 -6.03 -17.23
N LEU A 817 -10.37 -5.36 -16.72
CA LEU A 817 -9.63 -5.82 -15.55
C LEU A 817 -10.44 -5.62 -14.25
N PRO A 818 -10.14 -6.37 -13.16
CA PRO A 818 -10.89 -6.30 -11.90
C PRO A 818 -10.99 -4.90 -11.29
N ASN A 819 -9.96 -4.06 -11.47
CA ASN A 819 -9.91 -2.68 -10.98
C ASN A 819 -10.60 -1.66 -11.89
N HIS A 820 -11.21 -2.09 -12.99
CA HIS A 820 -11.98 -1.22 -13.88
C HIS A 820 -13.19 -0.62 -13.17
N ARG A 821 -13.30 0.72 -13.18
CA ARG A 821 -14.44 1.48 -12.68
C ARG A 821 -14.76 2.60 -13.67
N LYS A 822 -15.74 2.40 -14.52
CA LYS A 822 -16.09 3.39 -15.57
C LYS A 822 -16.42 4.76 -15.02
N HIS A 823 -17.07 4.81 -13.88
CA HIS A 823 -17.45 6.05 -13.18
C HIS A 823 -17.08 5.95 -11.73
N ASN A 824 -16.37 6.95 -11.24
CA ASN A 824 -15.96 7.08 -9.85
C ASN A 824 -16.25 8.51 -9.41
N PHE A 825 -17.24 8.67 -8.54
CA PHE A 825 -17.62 9.95 -7.94
C PHE A 825 -17.31 9.94 -6.46
N LYS A 826 -16.67 11.01 -5.97
CA LYS A 826 -16.36 11.21 -4.55
C LYS A 826 -16.73 12.62 -4.13
N LEU A 827 -17.20 12.75 -2.90
CA LEU A 827 -17.45 14.02 -2.24
C LEU A 827 -17.15 13.86 -0.76
N PHE A 828 -16.44 14.79 -0.17
CA PHE A 828 -16.41 14.97 1.28
C PHE A 828 -16.44 16.45 1.62
N GLY A 829 -17.02 16.76 2.78
CA GLY A 829 -17.14 18.16 3.19
C GLY A 829 -17.81 18.32 4.55
N ALA A 830 -17.71 19.52 5.08
CA ALA A 830 -18.24 19.87 6.38
C ALA A 830 -18.81 21.29 6.44
N LYS A 831 -19.71 21.49 7.39
CA LYS A 831 -20.31 22.80 7.71
C LYS A 831 -20.36 23.01 9.20
N SER A 832 -19.86 24.15 9.66
CA SER A 832 -20.10 24.64 11.01
C SER A 832 -21.58 25.09 11.15
N LEU A 833 -22.27 24.51 12.11
CA LEU A 833 -23.66 24.86 12.46
C LEU A 833 -23.71 25.89 13.60
N GLY A 834 -22.55 26.38 14.04
CA GLY A 834 -22.40 27.31 15.16
C GLY A 834 -22.42 26.62 16.53
N ASN A 835 -22.08 27.37 17.57
CA ASN A 835 -22.03 26.89 18.97
C ASN A 835 -21.17 25.61 19.18
N GLY A 836 -20.11 25.43 18.38
CA GLY A 836 -19.22 24.27 18.47
C GLY A 836 -19.76 22.98 17.81
N LEU A 837 -20.82 23.09 17.03
CA LEU A 837 -21.41 21.98 16.29
C LEU A 837 -20.94 22.00 14.83
N ILE A 838 -20.42 20.88 14.34
CA ILE A 838 -19.99 20.67 12.95
C ILE A 838 -20.72 19.44 12.41
N ALA A 839 -21.26 19.55 11.20
CA ALA A 839 -21.79 18.43 10.44
C ALA A 839 -20.87 18.14 9.25
N GLY A 840 -20.56 16.88 9.04
CA GLY A 840 -19.71 16.41 7.93
C GLY A 840 -20.40 15.30 7.14
N VAL A 841 -20.00 15.17 5.89
CA VAL A 841 -20.48 14.14 4.97
C VAL A 841 -19.30 13.60 4.14
N SER A 842 -19.31 12.32 3.88
CA SER A 842 -18.48 11.68 2.85
C SER A 842 -19.38 10.84 1.96
N MET A 843 -19.12 10.84 0.66
CA MET A 843 -19.88 10.05 -0.32
C MET A 843 -18.93 9.51 -1.37
N SER A 844 -19.10 8.24 -1.70
CA SER A 844 -18.49 7.62 -2.87
C SER A 844 -19.55 6.87 -3.68
N ALA A 845 -19.43 6.89 -5.01
CA ALA A 845 -20.27 6.11 -5.91
C ALA A 845 -19.39 5.55 -7.04
N LEU A 846 -19.16 4.24 -6.98
CA LEU A 846 -18.34 3.47 -7.91
C LEU A 846 -19.25 2.69 -8.85
N SER A 847 -19.00 2.76 -10.16
CA SER A 847 -19.68 1.93 -11.14
C SER A 847 -19.35 0.45 -10.96
N PRO A 848 -20.15 -0.47 -11.53
CA PRO A 848 -19.96 -1.91 -11.39
C PRO A 848 -18.56 -2.40 -11.76
N ARG A 849 -18.05 -3.38 -11.03
CA ARG A 849 -16.98 -4.28 -11.44
C ARG A 849 -17.53 -5.31 -12.42
N TYR A 850 -16.72 -5.74 -13.36
CA TYR A 850 -17.05 -6.78 -14.34
C TYR A 850 -16.35 -8.08 -13.94
N TYR A 851 -17.02 -9.19 -14.17
CA TYR A 851 -16.60 -10.54 -13.80
C TYR A 851 -16.57 -11.48 -15.00
N GLY A 852 -15.65 -12.47 -14.96
CA GLY A 852 -15.51 -13.52 -15.96
C GLY A 852 -16.20 -14.81 -15.58
N CYS A 853 -15.81 -15.87 -16.24
CA CYS A 853 -15.99 -17.23 -15.84
C CYS A 853 -14.68 -17.98 -16.06
N ILE A 854 -14.17 -18.59 -15.02
CA ILE A 854 -12.92 -19.36 -15.03
C ILE A 854 -13.30 -20.84 -14.88
N GLY A 855 -12.82 -21.69 -15.78
CA GLY A 855 -13.12 -23.11 -15.78
C GLY A 855 -12.05 -23.91 -16.50
N ASN A 856 -12.43 -25.04 -17.11
CA ASN A 856 -11.52 -26.01 -17.68
C ASN A 856 -11.35 -25.82 -19.19
N HIS A 857 -10.13 -25.87 -19.66
CA HIS A 857 -9.82 -25.79 -21.08
C HIS A 857 -10.40 -27.00 -21.83
N PRO A 858 -11.16 -26.79 -22.94
CA PRO A 858 -11.91 -27.89 -23.55
C PRO A 858 -11.08 -28.95 -24.29
N ILE A 859 -9.81 -28.62 -24.60
CA ILE A 859 -8.94 -29.47 -25.42
C ILE A 859 -7.67 -29.86 -24.66
N SER A 860 -7.06 -28.91 -23.97
CA SER A 860 -5.79 -29.15 -23.26
C SER A 860 -6.07 -29.91 -21.96
N THR A 861 -5.32 -31.00 -21.74
CA THR A 861 -5.32 -31.79 -20.50
C THR A 861 -4.06 -31.58 -19.66
N GLU A 862 -3.20 -30.63 -20.08
CA GLU A 862 -1.92 -30.33 -19.44
C GLU A 862 -2.02 -29.12 -18.50
N VAL A 863 -3.08 -28.32 -18.63
CA VAL A 863 -3.33 -27.16 -17.80
C VAL A 863 -4.00 -27.53 -16.46
N TYR A 864 -3.84 -26.65 -15.47
CA TYR A 864 -4.52 -26.82 -14.19
C TYR A 864 -6.04 -26.79 -14.32
N ASP A 865 -6.70 -27.47 -13.39
CA ASP A 865 -8.13 -27.42 -13.24
C ASP A 865 -8.60 -25.97 -12.92
N ASP A 866 -9.73 -25.56 -13.49
CA ASP A 866 -10.46 -24.34 -13.11
C ASP A 866 -9.66 -23.03 -13.26
N SER A 867 -8.79 -22.89 -14.30
CA SER A 867 -7.94 -21.71 -14.48
C SER A 867 -8.00 -21.06 -15.86
N SER A 868 -8.71 -21.66 -16.81
CA SER A 868 -8.89 -21.15 -18.18
C SER A 868 -10.11 -20.24 -18.31
N TRP A 869 -10.10 -19.34 -19.28
CA TRP A 869 -11.26 -18.48 -19.62
C TRP A 869 -12.29 -19.24 -20.48
N TYR A 870 -12.63 -20.45 -20.04
CA TYR A 870 -13.64 -21.33 -20.65
C TYR A 870 -14.63 -21.79 -19.61
N CYS A 871 -15.91 -21.86 -19.98
CA CYS A 871 -16.95 -22.45 -19.17
C CYS A 871 -17.90 -23.23 -20.05
N ASP A 872 -18.26 -24.45 -19.67
CA ASP A 872 -19.06 -25.41 -20.46
C ASP A 872 -18.51 -25.60 -21.88
N GLY A 873 -17.16 -25.54 -22.01
CA GLY A 873 -16.44 -25.67 -23.27
C GLY A 873 -16.50 -24.46 -24.21
N GLU A 874 -17.10 -23.36 -23.76
CA GLU A 874 -17.23 -22.12 -24.55
C GLU A 874 -16.26 -21.05 -24.00
N LEU A 875 -15.60 -20.30 -24.91
CA LEU A 875 -14.72 -19.20 -24.52
C LEU A 875 -15.48 -18.05 -23.85
N THR A 876 -15.11 -17.68 -22.66
CA THR A 876 -15.72 -16.65 -21.83
C THR A 876 -14.70 -15.54 -21.50
N PRO A 877 -14.48 -14.55 -22.39
CA PRO A 877 -13.46 -13.53 -22.19
C PRO A 877 -13.58 -12.83 -20.83
N ARG A 878 -12.42 -12.43 -20.27
CA ARG A 878 -12.32 -11.75 -18.97
C ARG A 878 -13.31 -10.58 -18.86
N GLY A 879 -14.03 -10.47 -17.77
CA GLY A 879 -14.99 -9.40 -17.51
C GLY A 879 -16.23 -9.39 -18.42
N SER A 880 -16.56 -10.50 -19.12
CA SER A 880 -17.68 -10.55 -20.07
C SER A 880 -18.97 -11.19 -19.56
N GLN A 881 -18.95 -11.86 -18.40
CA GLN A 881 -20.05 -12.74 -17.99
C GLN A 881 -21.04 -12.07 -17.03
N ALA A 882 -20.57 -11.28 -16.10
CA ALA A 882 -21.39 -10.62 -15.10
C ALA A 882 -20.86 -9.24 -14.71
N GLN A 883 -21.65 -8.50 -13.94
CA GLN A 883 -21.23 -7.25 -13.33
C GLN A 883 -21.88 -7.08 -11.95
N SER A 884 -21.17 -6.44 -11.03
CA SER A 884 -21.71 -6.07 -9.73
C SER A 884 -22.76 -4.95 -9.85
N ASN A 885 -23.35 -4.58 -8.74
CA ASN A 885 -24.13 -3.34 -8.64
C ASN A 885 -23.19 -2.13 -8.49
N TRP A 886 -23.75 -0.91 -8.58
CA TRP A 886 -23.06 0.28 -8.11
C TRP A 886 -22.78 0.14 -6.61
N VAL A 887 -21.57 0.45 -6.20
CA VAL A 887 -21.20 0.56 -4.79
C VAL A 887 -21.34 2.02 -4.39
N ILE A 888 -22.39 2.33 -3.62
CA ILE A 888 -22.67 3.68 -3.17
C ILE A 888 -22.53 3.71 -1.65
N ASN A 889 -21.62 4.54 -1.16
CA ASN A 889 -21.47 4.77 0.26
C ASN A 889 -21.76 6.23 0.57
N VAL A 890 -22.54 6.47 1.61
CA VAL A 890 -22.81 7.81 2.15
C VAL A 890 -22.63 7.73 3.65
N ASP A 891 -21.69 8.49 4.15
CA ASP A 891 -21.33 8.57 5.56
C ASP A 891 -21.66 9.96 6.10
N TYR A 892 -22.14 10.01 7.32
CA TYR A 892 -22.52 11.26 7.97
C TYR A 892 -21.87 11.40 9.35
N MET A 893 -21.49 12.60 9.69
CA MET A 893 -20.86 12.93 10.96
C MET A 893 -21.56 14.10 11.64
N LEU A 894 -21.66 14.03 12.97
CA LEU A 894 -22.00 15.16 13.82
C LEU A 894 -20.96 15.26 14.94
N SER A 895 -20.24 16.35 14.99
CA SER A 895 -19.22 16.65 16.00
C SER A 895 -19.67 17.84 16.86
N TYR A 896 -19.51 17.72 18.18
CA TYR A 896 -19.88 18.76 19.11
C TYR A 896 -18.76 19.05 20.12
N LYS A 897 -18.26 20.29 20.10
CA LYS A 897 -17.29 20.78 21.09
C LYS A 897 -18.04 21.16 22.38
N VAL A 898 -17.89 20.32 23.41
CA VAL A 898 -18.55 20.50 24.70
C VAL A 898 -17.86 21.64 25.48
N PRO A 899 -18.58 22.62 25.95
CA PRO A 899 -17.98 23.67 26.78
C PRO A 899 -17.57 23.11 28.14
N VAL A 900 -16.28 22.91 28.35
CA VAL A 900 -15.67 22.48 29.61
C VAL A 900 -14.80 23.57 30.21
N SER A 901 -14.56 23.54 31.49
CA SER A 901 -13.79 24.60 32.17
C SER A 901 -12.26 24.49 31.93
N VAL A 902 -11.76 23.35 31.54
CA VAL A 902 -10.34 23.09 31.29
C VAL A 902 -10.23 22.14 30.09
N GLY A 903 -9.33 22.43 29.17
CA GLY A 903 -9.12 21.64 27.96
C GLY A 903 -10.29 21.72 26.99
N ASP A 904 -10.25 20.87 25.99
CA ASP A 904 -11.24 20.75 24.92
C ASP A 904 -11.81 19.32 24.91
N LEU A 905 -13.12 19.19 25.07
CA LEU A 905 -13.82 17.92 24.91
C LEU A 905 -14.67 17.95 23.65
N THR A 906 -14.43 17.04 22.74
CA THR A 906 -15.24 16.86 21.53
C THR A 906 -15.94 15.51 21.57
N LEU A 907 -17.25 15.51 21.39
CA LEU A 907 -18.03 14.28 21.19
C LEU A 907 -18.42 14.19 19.73
N LYS A 908 -18.30 13.00 19.14
CA LYS A 908 -18.59 12.79 17.72
C LYS A 908 -19.44 11.53 17.54
N LEU A 909 -20.42 11.61 16.68
CA LEU A 909 -21.21 10.51 16.17
C LEU A 909 -20.95 10.43 14.67
N ASP A 910 -20.40 9.31 14.22
CA ASP A 910 -20.31 8.96 12.81
C ASP A 910 -21.33 7.86 12.50
N VAL A 911 -22.00 7.97 11.38
CA VAL A 911 -22.87 6.92 10.83
C VAL A 911 -22.38 6.62 9.43
N PHE A 912 -21.81 5.44 9.25
CA PHE A 912 -21.29 4.94 7.97
C PHE A 912 -22.38 4.18 7.23
N ASN A 913 -22.37 4.27 5.89
CA ASN A 913 -23.37 3.68 5.02
C ASN A 913 -24.81 3.99 5.49
N VAL A 914 -25.13 5.28 5.61
CA VAL A 914 -26.45 5.75 6.09
C VAL A 914 -27.60 5.18 5.27
N LEU A 915 -27.38 4.93 3.98
CA LEU A 915 -28.36 4.36 3.06
C LEU A 915 -28.61 2.87 3.27
N ASP A 916 -27.79 2.20 4.09
CA ASP A 916 -27.85 0.76 4.36
C ASP A 916 -27.77 -0.09 3.08
N MET A 917 -26.87 0.29 2.18
CA MET A 917 -26.64 -0.44 0.95
C MET A 917 -25.84 -1.71 1.24
N ASP A 918 -26.24 -2.81 0.62
CA ASP A 918 -25.61 -4.12 0.69
C ASP A 918 -25.11 -4.59 -0.68
N SER A 919 -24.52 -3.67 -1.44
CA SER A 919 -24.01 -3.96 -2.78
C SER A 919 -22.99 -5.10 -2.75
N VAL A 920 -23.12 -6.03 -3.69
CA VAL A 920 -22.12 -7.08 -3.92
C VAL A 920 -20.84 -6.43 -4.40
N THR A 921 -19.74 -6.69 -3.73
CA THR A 921 -18.39 -6.17 -4.07
C THR A 921 -17.56 -7.22 -4.74
N ASP A 922 -17.84 -8.51 -4.48
CA ASP A 922 -17.13 -9.61 -5.08
C ASP A 922 -18.00 -10.87 -5.20
N ILE A 923 -17.69 -11.76 -6.20
CA ILE A 923 -18.42 -13.00 -6.49
C ILE A 923 -17.43 -14.13 -6.82
N VAL A 924 -17.92 -15.36 -6.79
CA VAL A 924 -17.18 -16.55 -7.25
C VAL A 924 -17.12 -16.57 -8.77
N GLU A 925 -15.93 -16.44 -9.36
CA GLU A 925 -15.69 -16.48 -10.80
C GLU A 925 -15.37 -17.89 -11.33
N SER A 926 -15.04 -18.87 -10.45
CA SER A 926 -14.87 -20.27 -10.83
C SER A 926 -16.21 -20.88 -11.25
N GLY A 927 -16.35 -21.17 -12.53
CA GLY A 927 -17.58 -21.70 -13.14
C GLY A 927 -17.67 -23.21 -13.15
N GLU A 928 -16.56 -23.93 -13.01
CA GLU A 928 -16.47 -25.38 -13.07
C GLU A 928 -15.65 -25.96 -11.94
N LEU A 929 -15.73 -27.24 -11.68
CA LEU A 929 -15.02 -27.93 -10.61
C LEU A 929 -14.34 -29.22 -11.10
N GLY A 930 -13.18 -29.52 -10.48
CA GLY A 930 -12.52 -30.83 -10.54
C GLY A 930 -11.93 -31.21 -11.89
N GLY A 931 -11.50 -30.27 -12.70
CA GLY A 931 -10.85 -30.52 -13.98
C GLY A 931 -11.76 -31.14 -15.05
N ILE A 932 -13.07 -30.96 -14.93
CA ILE A 932 -14.05 -31.60 -15.84
C ILE A 932 -14.86 -30.52 -16.54
N VAL A 933 -14.65 -30.38 -17.84
CA VAL A 933 -15.45 -29.50 -18.71
C VAL A 933 -16.95 -29.80 -18.56
N GLY A 934 -17.77 -28.76 -18.29
CA GLY A 934 -19.20 -28.88 -18.09
C GLY A 934 -19.61 -29.36 -16.69
N ASN A 935 -18.68 -29.60 -15.77
CA ASN A 935 -18.99 -29.84 -14.36
C ASN A 935 -19.20 -28.54 -13.61
N ALA A 936 -20.40 -27.98 -13.72
CA ALA A 936 -20.73 -26.66 -13.22
C ALA A 936 -20.50 -26.52 -11.72
N ASN A 937 -19.83 -25.44 -11.30
CA ASN A 937 -19.70 -25.04 -9.91
C ASN A 937 -21.05 -24.48 -9.41
N PRO A 938 -21.70 -25.10 -8.39
CA PRO A 938 -22.96 -24.61 -7.85
C PRO A 938 -22.85 -23.24 -7.17
N ASP A 939 -21.64 -22.80 -6.84
CA ASP A 939 -21.38 -21.51 -6.22
C ASP A 939 -21.00 -20.40 -7.22
N TYR A 940 -20.91 -20.71 -8.52
CA TYR A 940 -20.61 -19.73 -9.56
C TYR A 940 -21.58 -18.53 -9.52
N LEU A 941 -21.05 -17.32 -9.60
CA LEU A 941 -21.74 -16.03 -9.46
C LEU A 941 -22.41 -15.79 -8.10
N ARG A 942 -22.22 -16.67 -7.11
CA ARG A 942 -22.68 -16.36 -5.75
C ARG A 942 -21.78 -15.29 -5.13
N PRO A 943 -22.33 -14.35 -4.35
CA PRO A 943 -21.55 -13.34 -3.65
C PRO A 943 -20.53 -13.97 -2.69
N SER A 944 -19.29 -13.55 -2.81
CA SER A 944 -18.19 -13.82 -1.87
C SER A 944 -18.00 -12.68 -0.87
N ASN A 945 -18.35 -11.45 -1.27
CA ASN A 945 -18.28 -10.30 -0.38
C ASN A 945 -19.35 -9.25 -0.68
N TYR A 946 -19.70 -8.47 0.35
CA TYR A 946 -20.64 -7.36 0.28
C TYR A 946 -20.03 -6.09 0.83
N GLN A 947 -20.55 -4.93 0.40
CA GLN A 947 -20.31 -3.65 1.04
C GLN A 947 -20.61 -3.77 2.55
N LEU A 948 -19.79 -3.09 3.38
CA LEU A 948 -20.02 -3.06 4.83
C LEU A 948 -21.38 -2.44 5.15
N GLY A 949 -22.20 -3.12 5.95
CA GLY A 949 -23.51 -2.67 6.41
C GLY A 949 -23.45 -1.34 7.15
N ARG A 950 -24.63 -0.71 7.34
CA ARG A 950 -24.71 0.54 8.12
C ARG A 950 -24.18 0.30 9.53
N ARG A 951 -23.31 1.18 10.01
CA ARG A 951 -22.76 1.12 11.35
C ARG A 951 -22.55 2.50 11.93
N ALA A 952 -22.63 2.60 13.25
CA ALA A 952 -22.38 3.85 13.94
C ALA A 952 -21.15 3.75 14.84
N ARG A 953 -20.39 4.85 14.91
CA ARG A 953 -19.28 5.03 15.83
C ARG A 953 -19.54 6.22 16.74
N ILE A 954 -19.38 6.01 18.03
CA ILE A 954 -19.40 7.06 19.02
C ILE A 954 -17.95 7.32 19.45
N SER A 955 -17.53 8.57 19.43
CA SER A 955 -16.19 8.92 19.87
C SER A 955 -16.16 10.11 20.82
N ALA A 956 -15.15 10.14 21.68
CA ALA A 956 -14.85 11.24 22.57
C ALA A 956 -13.36 11.56 22.48
N THR A 957 -13.05 12.80 22.19
CA THR A 957 -11.66 13.32 22.15
C THR A 957 -11.52 14.37 23.23
N TYR A 958 -10.52 14.20 24.09
CA TYR A 958 -10.15 15.20 25.09
C TYR A 958 -8.72 15.68 24.86
N ARG A 959 -8.53 16.99 24.81
CA ARG A 959 -7.24 17.66 24.61
C ARG A 959 -7.04 18.69 25.73
N PHE A 960 -5.83 18.69 26.31
CA PHE A 960 -5.47 19.60 27.42
C PHE A 960 -4.07 20.15 27.24
#